data_d65d2db2db2cd55c7b740e07b769fc4c
#
_entry.id   d65d2db2db2cd55c7b740e07b769fc4c
#
_cell.length_a   1.000
_cell.length_b   1.000
_cell.length_c   1.000
_cell.angle_alpha   90.00
_cell.angle_beta   90.00
_cell.angle_gamma   90.00
#
_symmetry.space_group_name_H-M   'P 1'
#
loop_
_entity.id
_entity.type
_entity.pdbx_description
1 polymer ?
#
loop_
_entity_poly.entity_id
_entity_poly.type
_entity_poly.pdbx_seq_one_letter_code
_entity_poly.pdbx_strand_id
1 'polypeptide(L)'
;MKSKILCILGILLTAQLSGQVPDMMIDGKASKEVYLQSLDIKVEVTGNIASTIFTMTFKNQTGSVLEGELLFPLPDGVTVSHYALDINGKMRSAVPVEKAKATQVFEEIEQRRVDPGILERVEGNNFRTRIYPIPARGRRTISVGYEQELSIEQGAFGYRLPLDFKEAIEEFSVKATVVQSREKPQVSEAMKDLLVFDEQGTDFIATFSRKNYSPPRLLSFSLPASADIPQVIMQSASGSYYFMASCLPELAPRQKVWRSHLGIIWDASLSSENRDFEKEFAVLDRLFRGKNDFRVELYFLNNRFKHAGTFDVKNGNWRSLRDALENVDYDGGTDFSKIDLKGADEFLFFSDGLSTLSDAELATAQKKPLHCVVSSPTADYSAMKWIAGQSGAKFINLNSLSPHELEEAITKESVNFLGIEKPDNIKEVYPSLSTPVHGQFSIAGILDGNQANITLLFGYGDKIEKRIPVELRSERASNHNNVYRIWAQKKINELDMHYEKNKEELTELGKQFGLVTRNTSLMVLEDLQDYIRYDIVPPAELQAEYFRWKKNSEQQQSSYTRDMFSRALDVAKELHQWWDTEFEIKKPKYPVPDTSDEVFEIAIVEERAAEIAVVEEEALFMFMEDRSMHASVVQADAAPRAQQSSRSISSKMISNEPIIRLMPLKQDKDYMTKLTGKPEVDYKIYLDLRPSYRNVPAFYFDMSDWLFKLNDKERALRVLTSVSEIDIENSTLFRLLGYRFKEYGEYELEAYVCQKVVRWRPMEPQSYRDYALALSDIGKKQEALQTLYSILNHSFATNISMRSSGIEEVIITELNRMIALNKLNTSDIDRKLIKEMPVDIRVVINWNMNNTDIDLHVKDPNGEVCYYSHRKTEMGGRISNDITTGYGPEQFMLKKAIPGKYEVFVNYFGDTQVKAEGPSTIMVEIFTNYSGAKEVRQVVSLQLDKASKVKDGLVKIAEFKF
;
A
#
# COMPACT_ATOMS: atom_id res chain seq x y z
N MET A 1 35.39 -59.99 11.83
CA MET A 1 35.23 -59.50 10.47
C MET A 1 33.73 -59.18 10.26
N LYS A 2 33.34 -57.97 10.46
CA LYS A 2 32.00 -57.43 10.05
C LYS A 2 32.27 -56.05 9.52
N SER A 3 32.17 -55.89 8.21
CA SER A 3 32.26 -54.65 7.48
C SER A 3 31.07 -53.78 7.82
N LYS A 4 31.26 -52.58 8.34
CA LYS A 4 30.24 -51.54 8.48
C LYS A 4 30.28 -50.66 7.24
N ILE A 5 29.30 -50.82 6.38
CA ILE A 5 29.01 -49.90 5.28
C ILE A 5 28.41 -48.65 5.92
N LEU A 6 29.12 -47.53 5.82
CA LEU A 6 28.69 -46.21 6.22
C LEU A 6 27.89 -45.62 5.04
N CYS A 7 26.56 -45.63 5.14
CA CYS A 7 25.70 -44.83 4.25
C CYS A 7 25.85 -43.35 4.59
N ILE A 8 26.56 -42.64 3.74
CA ILE A 8 26.53 -41.15 3.75
C ILE A 8 25.22 -40.75 3.07
N LEU A 9 24.24 -40.42 3.89
CA LEU A 9 23.03 -39.70 3.43
C LEU A 9 23.44 -38.27 3.07
N GLY A 10 23.65 -38.03 1.78
CA GLY A 10 23.78 -36.69 1.28
C GLY A 10 22.41 -35.96 1.42
N ILE A 11 22.28 -35.11 2.42
CA ILE A 11 21.16 -34.16 2.49
C ILE A 11 21.41 -33.17 1.37
N LEU A 12 20.72 -33.35 0.26
CA LEU A 12 20.51 -32.29 -0.73
C LEU A 12 19.65 -31.21 -0.05
N LEU A 13 20.29 -30.15 0.46
CA LEU A 13 19.61 -28.89 0.75
C LEU A 13 19.12 -28.34 -0.59
N THR A 14 17.89 -28.65 -0.93
CA THR A 14 17.18 -27.92 -1.95
C THR A 14 16.87 -26.55 -1.36
N ALA A 15 17.62 -25.53 -1.77
CA ALA A 15 17.23 -24.15 -1.54
C ALA A 15 15.80 -23.99 -2.08
N GLN A 16 14.83 -23.80 -1.20
CA GLN A 16 13.48 -23.44 -1.59
C GLN A 16 13.55 -22.00 -2.14
N LEU A 17 13.63 -21.86 -3.45
CA LEU A 17 13.27 -20.63 -4.14
C LEU A 17 11.75 -20.49 -3.96
N SER A 18 11.33 -19.70 -3.00
CA SER A 18 9.94 -19.29 -2.86
C SER A 18 9.62 -18.32 -3.98
N GLY A 19 9.39 -18.85 -5.18
CA GLY A 19 8.70 -18.10 -6.22
C GLY A 19 7.23 -18.07 -5.82
N GLN A 20 6.72 -16.91 -5.44
CA GLN A 20 5.28 -16.77 -5.26
C GLN A 20 4.64 -16.79 -6.65
N VAL A 21 3.91 -17.85 -6.94
CA VAL A 21 2.96 -17.87 -8.04
C VAL A 21 1.80 -16.98 -7.62
N PRO A 22 1.33 -16.09 -8.51
CA PRO A 22 0.21 -15.23 -8.21
C PRO A 22 -1.05 -16.05 -7.94
N ASP A 23 -1.52 -16.05 -6.70
CA ASP A 23 -2.86 -16.52 -6.36
C ASP A 23 -3.88 -15.44 -6.75
N MET A 24 -4.96 -15.81 -7.45
CA MET A 24 -6.06 -14.89 -7.73
C MET A 24 -6.80 -14.59 -6.43
N MET A 25 -6.82 -13.32 -6.07
CA MET A 25 -7.54 -12.82 -4.91
C MET A 25 -8.93 -12.33 -5.36
N ILE A 26 -9.98 -12.76 -4.66
CA ILE A 26 -11.34 -12.25 -4.77
C ILE A 26 -11.71 -11.72 -3.39
N ASP A 27 -12.12 -10.47 -3.29
CA ASP A 27 -12.42 -9.79 -2.03
C ASP A 27 -11.28 -9.97 -0.98
N GLY A 28 -10.03 -9.80 -1.42
CA GLY A 28 -8.84 -9.91 -0.56
C GLY A 28 -8.52 -11.32 -0.06
N LYS A 29 -9.17 -12.37 -0.58
CA LYS A 29 -8.95 -13.77 -0.19
C LYS A 29 -8.58 -14.62 -1.39
N ALA A 30 -7.63 -15.55 -1.21
CA ALA A 30 -7.33 -16.55 -2.23
C ALA A 30 -8.60 -17.35 -2.57
N SER A 31 -9.02 -17.28 -3.83
CA SER A 31 -10.27 -17.86 -4.27
C SER A 31 -10.08 -19.30 -4.77
N LYS A 32 -10.93 -20.20 -4.31
CA LYS A 32 -11.09 -21.52 -4.93
C LYS A 32 -12.17 -21.53 -6.03
N GLU A 33 -12.94 -20.46 -6.14
CA GLU A 33 -14.05 -20.33 -7.07
C GLU A 33 -13.60 -19.80 -8.42
N VAL A 34 -12.45 -19.10 -8.44
CA VAL A 34 -11.75 -18.67 -9.66
C VAL A 34 -10.39 -19.33 -9.67
N TYR A 35 -10.09 -20.09 -10.72
CA TYR A 35 -8.83 -20.82 -10.84
C TYR A 35 -8.15 -20.60 -12.19
N LEU A 36 -6.84 -20.81 -12.23
CA LEU A 36 -6.04 -20.72 -13.45
C LEU A 36 -6.32 -21.95 -14.32
N GLN A 37 -7.07 -21.76 -15.40
CA GLN A 37 -7.44 -22.81 -16.34
C GLN A 37 -6.33 -23.10 -17.34
N SER A 38 -5.72 -22.05 -17.93
CA SER A 38 -4.62 -22.23 -18.88
C SER A 38 -3.46 -21.29 -18.60
N LEU A 39 -2.25 -21.77 -18.88
CA LEU A 39 -1.00 -21.02 -18.82
C LEU A 39 -0.15 -21.30 -20.05
N ASP A 40 0.10 -20.26 -20.85
CA ASP A 40 1.05 -20.27 -21.96
C ASP A 40 2.23 -19.38 -21.61
N ILE A 41 3.45 -19.92 -21.66
CA ILE A 41 4.70 -19.23 -21.35
C ILE A 41 5.54 -19.12 -22.63
N LYS A 42 5.86 -17.89 -23.02
CA LYS A 42 6.78 -17.62 -24.12
C LYS A 42 8.07 -17.00 -23.58
N VAL A 43 9.19 -17.61 -23.88
CA VAL A 43 10.52 -17.12 -23.52
C VAL A 43 11.30 -16.89 -24.80
N GLU A 44 11.87 -15.70 -24.95
CA GLU A 44 12.79 -15.38 -26.05
C GLU A 44 14.10 -14.86 -25.43
N VAL A 45 15.23 -15.47 -25.81
CA VAL A 45 16.54 -15.08 -25.31
C VAL A 45 17.42 -14.63 -26.47
N THR A 46 17.96 -13.42 -26.37
CA THR A 46 18.94 -12.88 -27.31
C THR A 46 20.20 -12.43 -26.56
N GLY A 47 21.31 -13.12 -26.78
CA GLY A 47 22.52 -12.92 -25.98
C GLY A 47 22.26 -13.26 -24.51
N ASN A 48 22.39 -12.28 -23.62
CA ASN A 48 22.05 -12.40 -22.20
C ASN A 48 20.79 -11.62 -21.78
N ILE A 49 19.92 -11.31 -22.71
CA ILE A 49 18.61 -10.68 -22.42
C ILE A 49 17.50 -11.68 -22.70
N ALA A 50 16.67 -11.96 -21.71
CA ALA A 50 15.47 -12.78 -21.83
C ALA A 50 14.20 -11.92 -21.75
N SER A 51 13.28 -12.13 -22.69
CA SER A 51 11.90 -11.65 -22.65
C SER A 51 10.98 -12.80 -22.27
N THR A 52 10.17 -12.64 -21.26
CA THR A 52 9.21 -13.65 -20.77
C THR A 52 7.79 -13.08 -20.82
N ILE A 53 6.88 -13.81 -21.47
CA ILE A 53 5.45 -13.45 -21.56
C ILE A 53 4.62 -14.62 -21.05
N PHE A 54 3.74 -14.34 -20.08
CA PHE A 54 2.71 -15.25 -19.59
C PHE A 54 1.37 -14.88 -20.18
N THR A 55 0.66 -15.85 -20.73
CA THR A 55 -0.76 -15.70 -21.06
C THR A 55 -1.57 -16.65 -20.14
N MET A 56 -2.40 -16.06 -19.30
CA MET A 56 -3.14 -16.73 -18.24
C MET A 56 -4.64 -16.60 -18.49
N THR A 57 -5.36 -17.74 -18.47
CA THR A 57 -6.84 -17.75 -18.54
C THR A 57 -7.39 -18.21 -17.20
N PHE A 58 -8.14 -17.35 -16.55
CA PHE A 58 -8.85 -17.61 -15.31
C PHE A 58 -10.30 -17.99 -15.59
N LYS A 59 -10.82 -19.00 -14.88
CA LYS A 59 -12.20 -19.48 -15.00
C LYS A 59 -12.95 -19.26 -13.71
N ASN A 60 -14.07 -18.56 -13.80
CA ASN A 60 -15.02 -18.35 -12.72
C ASN A 60 -16.07 -19.49 -12.74
N GLN A 61 -16.18 -20.23 -11.63
CA GLN A 61 -17.17 -21.32 -11.48
C GLN A 61 -18.50 -20.84 -10.90
N THR A 62 -18.54 -19.63 -10.35
CA THR A 62 -19.73 -19.08 -9.67
C THR A 62 -20.79 -18.59 -10.65
N GLY A 63 -22.00 -18.39 -10.15
CA GLY A 63 -23.09 -17.74 -10.88
C GLY A 63 -23.04 -16.21 -10.87
N SER A 64 -22.02 -15.60 -10.25
CA SER A 64 -21.86 -14.15 -10.10
C SER A 64 -20.69 -13.62 -10.92
N VAL A 65 -20.77 -12.37 -11.36
CA VAL A 65 -19.65 -11.64 -11.92
C VAL A 65 -18.72 -11.25 -10.78
N LEU A 66 -17.42 -11.47 -10.95
CA LEU A 66 -16.41 -11.21 -9.92
C LEU A 66 -15.35 -10.21 -10.41
N GLU A 67 -14.75 -9.48 -9.48
CA GLU A 67 -13.49 -8.78 -9.66
C GLU A 67 -12.35 -9.64 -9.11
N GLY A 68 -11.24 -9.74 -9.86
CA GLY A 68 -10.05 -10.47 -9.47
C GLY A 68 -8.83 -9.58 -9.35
N GLU A 69 -8.03 -9.82 -8.35
CA GLU A 69 -6.72 -9.19 -8.16
C GLU A 69 -5.62 -10.23 -8.21
N LEU A 70 -4.54 -9.91 -8.93
CA LEU A 70 -3.36 -10.73 -9.03
C LEU A 70 -2.15 -9.91 -8.58
N LEU A 71 -1.48 -10.35 -7.52
CA LEU A 71 -0.29 -9.72 -6.98
C LEU A 71 0.93 -10.64 -7.18
N PHE A 72 2.04 -10.11 -7.71
CA PHE A 72 3.25 -10.88 -7.95
C PHE A 72 4.51 -10.02 -7.86
N PRO A 73 5.62 -10.56 -7.33
CA PRO A 73 6.93 -9.93 -7.39
C PRO A 73 7.65 -10.26 -8.69
N LEU A 74 8.63 -9.42 -9.06
CA LEU A 74 9.58 -9.69 -10.13
C LEU A 74 11.02 -9.75 -9.58
N PRO A 75 12.01 -10.26 -10.34
CA PRO A 75 13.41 -10.15 -9.96
C PRO A 75 13.83 -8.69 -9.71
N ASP A 76 14.84 -8.51 -8.83
CA ASP A 76 15.37 -7.17 -8.53
C ASP A 76 15.80 -6.43 -9.79
N GLY A 77 15.30 -5.20 -9.93
CA GLY A 77 15.61 -4.32 -11.07
C GLY A 77 14.79 -4.60 -12.34
N VAL A 78 13.88 -5.56 -12.31
CA VAL A 78 12.98 -5.89 -13.43
C VAL A 78 11.63 -5.19 -13.26
N THR A 79 11.04 -4.76 -14.37
CA THR A 79 9.68 -4.19 -14.38
C THR A 79 8.85 -4.74 -15.54
N VAL A 80 7.53 -4.65 -15.40
CA VAL A 80 6.59 -5.08 -16.46
C VAL A 80 6.68 -4.14 -17.66
N SER A 81 6.79 -4.75 -18.86
CA SER A 81 6.88 -4.08 -20.15
C SER A 81 5.74 -4.45 -21.11
N HIS A 82 4.93 -5.45 -20.75
CA HIS A 82 3.82 -5.91 -21.57
C HIS A 82 2.62 -6.28 -20.68
N TYR A 83 1.46 -5.76 -21.05
CA TYR A 83 0.18 -6.15 -20.50
C TYR A 83 -0.87 -6.17 -21.60
N ALA A 84 -1.71 -7.18 -21.64
CA ALA A 84 -2.85 -7.23 -22.57
C ALA A 84 -4.03 -7.94 -21.89
N LEU A 85 -5.23 -7.56 -22.30
CA LEU A 85 -6.49 -8.13 -21.80
C LEU A 85 -7.33 -8.63 -22.97
N ASP A 86 -7.97 -9.77 -22.79
CA ASP A 86 -8.96 -10.26 -23.76
C ASP A 86 -10.23 -9.39 -23.72
N ILE A 87 -10.51 -8.73 -24.83
CA ILE A 87 -11.73 -7.97 -25.08
C ILE A 87 -12.49 -8.65 -26.22
N ASN A 88 -13.61 -9.28 -25.89
CA ASN A 88 -14.48 -9.96 -26.86
C ASN A 88 -13.75 -11.00 -27.74
N GLY A 89 -12.83 -11.77 -27.14
CA GLY A 89 -12.06 -12.83 -27.83
C GLY A 89 -10.82 -12.34 -28.57
N LYS A 90 -10.45 -11.05 -28.44
CA LYS A 90 -9.25 -10.46 -29.04
C LYS A 90 -8.37 -9.84 -27.95
N MET A 91 -7.10 -10.27 -27.88
CA MET A 91 -6.14 -9.64 -26.99
C MET A 91 -5.85 -8.20 -27.41
N ARG A 92 -6.14 -7.25 -26.53
CA ARG A 92 -5.81 -5.83 -26.70
C ARG A 92 -4.64 -5.45 -25.82
N SER A 93 -3.62 -4.86 -26.43
CA SER A 93 -2.44 -4.38 -25.71
C SER A 93 -2.77 -3.14 -24.89
N ALA A 94 -2.19 -3.08 -23.69
CA ALA A 94 -2.27 -1.93 -22.82
C ALA A 94 -1.42 -0.76 -23.32
N VAL A 95 -1.76 0.43 -22.86
CA VAL A 95 -0.98 1.65 -23.05
C VAL A 95 -0.49 2.20 -21.70
N PRO A 96 0.70 2.83 -21.68
CA PRO A 96 1.21 3.44 -20.46
C PRO A 96 0.42 4.71 -20.12
N VAL A 97 -0.04 4.80 -18.88
CA VAL A 97 -0.81 5.92 -18.33
C VAL A 97 -0.23 6.31 -16.98
N GLU A 98 -0.29 7.57 -16.61
CA GLU A 98 0.06 8.00 -15.25
C GLU A 98 -0.78 7.22 -14.22
N LYS A 99 -0.13 6.64 -13.20
CA LYS A 99 -0.74 5.70 -12.25
C LYS A 99 -2.01 6.26 -11.60
N ALA A 100 -1.95 7.49 -11.07
CA ALA A 100 -3.10 8.11 -10.41
C ALA A 100 -4.29 8.27 -11.36
N LYS A 101 -4.04 8.69 -12.61
CA LYS A 101 -5.06 8.78 -13.66
C LYS A 101 -5.60 7.40 -14.04
N ALA A 102 -4.73 6.41 -14.19
CA ALA A 102 -5.14 5.05 -14.54
C ALA A 102 -6.04 4.43 -13.46
N THR A 103 -5.69 4.59 -12.18
CA THR A 103 -6.50 4.12 -11.04
C THR A 103 -7.86 4.79 -11.02
N GLN A 104 -7.92 6.11 -11.18
CA GLN A 104 -9.18 6.85 -11.26
C GLN A 104 -10.07 6.37 -12.39
N VAL A 105 -9.50 6.27 -13.60
CA VAL A 105 -10.24 5.84 -14.80
C VAL A 105 -10.76 4.41 -14.63
N PHE A 106 -9.95 3.51 -14.04
CA PHE A 106 -10.37 2.15 -13.75
C PHE A 106 -11.63 2.12 -12.86
N GLU A 107 -11.61 2.83 -11.74
CA GLU A 107 -12.72 2.89 -10.78
C GLU A 107 -13.99 3.53 -11.38
N GLU A 108 -13.85 4.57 -12.20
CA GLU A 108 -14.99 5.21 -12.88
C GLU A 108 -15.64 4.29 -13.93
N ILE A 109 -14.83 3.49 -14.62
CA ILE A 109 -15.32 2.57 -15.65
C ILE A 109 -15.94 1.32 -15.02
N GLU A 110 -15.33 0.79 -13.96
CA GLU A 110 -15.87 -0.32 -13.18
C GLU A 110 -17.30 -0.03 -12.68
N GLN A 111 -17.56 1.19 -12.19
CA GLN A 111 -18.91 1.61 -11.79
C GLN A 111 -19.94 1.55 -12.92
N ARG A 112 -19.50 1.70 -14.18
CA ARG A 112 -20.36 1.56 -15.36
C ARG A 112 -20.52 0.12 -15.83
N ARG A 113 -19.87 -0.85 -15.15
CA ARG A 113 -19.86 -2.29 -15.49
C ARG A 113 -19.28 -2.56 -16.88
N VAL A 114 -18.28 -1.80 -17.27
CA VAL A 114 -17.51 -1.96 -18.51
C VAL A 114 -16.17 -2.61 -18.16
N ASP A 115 -15.47 -3.17 -19.12
CA ASP A 115 -14.27 -4.03 -18.98
C ASP A 115 -12.93 -3.25 -18.96
N PRO A 116 -12.47 -2.61 -17.85
CA PRO A 116 -11.12 -2.07 -17.78
C PRO A 116 -10.13 -3.11 -17.29
N GLY A 117 -8.87 -2.98 -17.70
CA GLY A 117 -7.74 -3.72 -17.14
C GLY A 117 -6.64 -2.73 -16.74
N ILE A 118 -6.08 -2.89 -15.57
CA ILE A 118 -4.94 -2.10 -15.09
C ILE A 118 -3.86 -3.02 -14.53
N LEU A 119 -2.60 -2.72 -14.86
CA LEU A 119 -1.43 -3.31 -14.21
C LEU A 119 -0.54 -2.19 -13.71
N GLU A 120 -0.21 -2.21 -12.43
CA GLU A 120 0.52 -1.17 -11.72
C GLU A 120 1.60 -1.76 -10.80
N ARG A 121 2.63 -0.97 -10.47
CA ARG A 121 3.55 -1.26 -9.39
C ARG A 121 3.03 -0.61 -8.11
N VAL A 122 2.91 -1.38 -7.04
CA VAL A 122 2.62 -0.89 -5.69
C VAL A 122 3.91 -0.82 -4.87
N GLU A 123 3.84 -0.37 -3.61
CA GLU A 123 5.05 -0.23 -2.77
C GLU A 123 5.86 -1.54 -2.70
N GLY A 124 7.17 -1.41 -2.65
CA GLY A 124 8.10 -2.51 -2.76
C GLY A 124 8.32 -2.98 -4.19
N ASN A 125 8.63 -4.28 -4.33
CA ASN A 125 8.80 -4.95 -5.63
C ASN A 125 7.54 -5.75 -6.00
N ASN A 126 6.37 -5.15 -5.83
CA ASN A 126 5.09 -5.78 -6.07
C ASN A 126 4.42 -5.19 -7.30
N PHE A 127 3.88 -6.07 -8.15
CA PHE A 127 3.07 -5.71 -9.31
C PHE A 127 1.66 -6.25 -9.11
N ARG A 128 0.68 -5.39 -9.32
CA ARG A 128 -0.73 -5.68 -9.12
C ARG A 128 -1.50 -5.48 -10.41
N THR A 129 -2.31 -6.47 -10.80
CA THR A 129 -3.30 -6.28 -11.86
C THR A 129 -4.69 -6.52 -11.31
N ARG A 130 -5.62 -5.62 -11.62
CA ARG A 130 -7.03 -5.75 -11.34
C ARG A 130 -7.77 -6.09 -12.63
N ILE A 131 -8.65 -7.08 -12.55
CA ILE A 131 -9.33 -7.67 -13.69
C ILE A 131 -10.83 -7.66 -13.41
N TYR A 132 -11.57 -6.87 -14.14
CA TYR A 132 -13.01 -6.78 -14.06
C TYR A 132 -13.63 -6.68 -15.47
N PRO A 133 -14.80 -7.30 -15.72
CA PRO A 133 -15.40 -8.39 -14.95
C PRO A 133 -14.77 -9.74 -15.27
N ILE A 134 -14.78 -10.68 -14.29
CA ILE A 134 -14.63 -12.10 -14.59
C ILE A 134 -16.07 -12.65 -14.71
N PRO A 135 -16.56 -12.94 -15.93
CA PRO A 135 -17.98 -13.24 -16.13
C PRO A 135 -18.46 -14.46 -15.35
N ALA A 136 -19.73 -14.46 -14.91
CA ALA A 136 -20.35 -15.61 -14.27
C ALA A 136 -20.23 -16.86 -15.15
N ARG A 137 -19.68 -17.97 -14.61
CA ARG A 137 -19.38 -19.23 -15.32
C ARG A 137 -18.53 -19.03 -16.59
N GLY A 138 -17.87 -17.88 -16.71
CA GLY A 138 -17.07 -17.45 -17.85
C GLY A 138 -15.58 -17.55 -17.63
N ARG A 139 -14.83 -16.91 -18.53
CA ARG A 139 -13.37 -16.88 -18.54
C ARG A 139 -12.88 -15.47 -18.75
N ARG A 140 -11.63 -15.20 -18.27
CA ARG A 140 -10.91 -13.97 -18.58
C ARG A 140 -9.45 -14.31 -18.85
N THR A 141 -8.92 -13.80 -19.95
CA THR A 141 -7.54 -14.01 -20.35
C THR A 141 -6.75 -12.71 -20.24
N ILE A 142 -5.58 -12.78 -19.60
CA ILE A 142 -4.62 -11.70 -19.51
C ILE A 142 -3.26 -12.16 -20.03
N SER A 143 -2.44 -11.21 -20.47
CA SER A 143 -1.04 -11.44 -20.82
C SER A 143 -0.16 -10.44 -20.11
N VAL A 144 0.92 -10.93 -19.45
CA VAL A 144 1.90 -10.11 -18.71
C VAL A 144 3.29 -10.50 -19.17
N GLY A 145 4.15 -9.51 -19.37
CA GLY A 145 5.54 -9.78 -19.80
C GLY A 145 6.54 -8.77 -19.27
N TYR A 146 7.81 -9.23 -19.24
CA TYR A 146 8.94 -8.44 -18.79
C TYR A 146 10.24 -8.87 -19.49
N GLU A 147 11.23 -7.99 -19.48
CA GLU A 147 12.60 -8.29 -19.89
C GLU A 147 13.51 -8.36 -18.66
N GLN A 148 14.45 -9.32 -18.67
CA GLN A 148 15.47 -9.49 -17.63
C GLN A 148 16.86 -9.77 -18.25
N GLU A 149 17.88 -9.30 -17.56
CA GLU A 149 19.26 -9.66 -17.84
C GLU A 149 19.59 -10.99 -17.18
N LEU A 150 20.23 -11.91 -17.92
CA LEU A 150 20.68 -13.21 -17.42
C LEU A 150 22.07 -13.07 -16.77
N SER A 151 22.21 -13.62 -15.58
CA SER A 151 23.49 -13.68 -14.86
C SER A 151 24.33 -14.89 -15.30
N ILE A 152 25.66 -14.75 -15.22
CA ILE A 152 26.57 -15.87 -15.45
C ILE A 152 26.71 -16.68 -14.17
N GLU A 153 26.34 -17.97 -14.25
CA GLU A 153 26.54 -18.95 -13.22
C GLU A 153 27.43 -20.09 -13.79
N GLN A 154 28.57 -20.36 -13.16
CA GLN A 154 29.51 -21.43 -13.58
C GLN A 154 29.91 -21.38 -15.08
N GLY A 155 30.07 -20.17 -15.61
CA GLY A 155 30.46 -19.97 -17.01
C GLY A 155 29.34 -20.08 -18.04
N ALA A 156 28.08 -20.04 -17.61
CA ALA A 156 26.90 -20.04 -18.49
C ALA A 156 25.86 -19.02 -18.02
N PHE A 157 25.13 -18.39 -18.98
CA PHE A 157 23.98 -17.55 -18.65
C PHE A 157 22.80 -18.41 -18.21
N GLY A 158 22.33 -18.25 -16.99
CA GLY A 158 21.22 -19.01 -16.43
C GLY A 158 19.88 -18.32 -16.63
N TYR A 159 18.95 -18.98 -17.34
CA TYR A 159 17.53 -18.60 -17.29
C TYR A 159 16.82 -19.40 -16.20
N ARG A 160 16.10 -18.73 -15.32
CA ARG A 160 15.38 -19.33 -14.18
C ARG A 160 14.02 -18.66 -14.02
N LEU A 161 12.97 -19.45 -14.08
CA LEU A 161 11.59 -19.02 -13.89
C LEU A 161 10.92 -19.88 -12.82
N PRO A 162 10.69 -19.36 -11.62
CA PRO A 162 9.92 -20.05 -10.60
C PRO A 162 8.46 -20.28 -11.03
N LEU A 163 7.94 -21.49 -10.84
CA LEU A 163 6.59 -21.92 -11.18
C LEU A 163 6.03 -22.78 -10.03
N ASP A 164 5.62 -22.16 -8.93
CA ASP A 164 5.12 -22.90 -7.75
C ASP A 164 3.59 -22.94 -7.72
N PHE A 165 2.98 -23.71 -8.64
CA PHE A 165 1.54 -23.91 -8.68
C PHE A 165 1.12 -25.05 -7.75
N LYS A 166 0.11 -24.81 -6.90
CA LYS A 166 -0.42 -25.80 -5.94
C LYS A 166 -1.26 -26.87 -6.62
N GLU A 167 -1.91 -26.52 -7.75
CA GLU A 167 -2.84 -27.39 -8.47
C GLU A 167 -2.37 -27.63 -9.90
N ALA A 168 -2.85 -28.73 -10.51
CA ALA A 168 -2.60 -29.00 -11.92
C ALA A 168 -3.37 -28.02 -12.80
N ILE A 169 -2.73 -27.57 -13.88
CA ILE A 169 -3.28 -26.62 -14.85
C ILE A 169 -3.94 -27.43 -15.99
N GLU A 170 -5.19 -27.08 -16.36
CA GLU A 170 -5.93 -27.85 -17.39
C GLU A 170 -5.22 -27.79 -18.76
N GLU A 171 -4.64 -26.65 -19.13
CA GLU A 171 -3.87 -26.45 -20.37
C GLU A 171 -2.57 -25.71 -20.05
N PHE A 172 -1.45 -26.40 -20.16
CA PHE A 172 -0.11 -25.83 -19.92
C PHE A 172 0.74 -25.91 -21.19
N SER A 173 1.34 -24.78 -21.56
CA SER A 173 2.30 -24.75 -22.69
C SER A 173 3.50 -23.82 -22.39
N VAL A 174 4.65 -24.20 -22.98
CA VAL A 174 5.87 -23.41 -22.95
C VAL A 174 6.49 -23.41 -24.34
N LYS A 175 6.89 -22.22 -24.81
CA LYS A 175 7.75 -22.05 -25.97
C LYS A 175 8.97 -21.24 -25.57
N ALA A 176 10.16 -21.84 -25.61
CA ALA A 176 11.42 -21.16 -25.39
C ALA A 176 12.20 -21.06 -26.71
N THR A 177 12.59 -19.83 -27.09
CA THR A 177 13.38 -19.54 -28.31
C THR A 177 14.68 -18.89 -27.89
N VAL A 178 15.81 -19.42 -28.33
CA VAL A 178 17.13 -18.78 -28.19
C VAL A 178 17.58 -18.34 -29.57
N VAL A 179 17.61 -17.01 -29.76
CA VAL A 179 17.82 -16.37 -31.07
C VAL A 179 19.31 -16.27 -31.37
N GLN A 180 19.69 -16.67 -32.59
CA GLN A 180 21.05 -16.54 -33.15
C GLN A 180 22.15 -17.08 -32.21
N SER A 181 21.90 -18.23 -31.55
CA SER A 181 22.84 -18.87 -30.65
C SER A 181 23.80 -19.76 -31.43
N ARG A 182 25.10 -19.72 -31.09
CA ARG A 182 26.11 -20.61 -31.63
C ARG A 182 26.08 -22.00 -31.03
N GLU A 183 25.61 -22.09 -29.79
CA GLU A 183 25.61 -23.35 -29.03
C GLU A 183 24.19 -23.66 -28.53
N LYS A 184 23.88 -24.97 -28.49
CA LYS A 184 22.62 -25.47 -28.00
C LYS A 184 22.46 -25.20 -26.51
N PRO A 185 21.30 -24.68 -26.05
CA PRO A 185 21.00 -24.47 -24.64
C PRO A 185 21.13 -25.80 -23.87
N GLN A 186 21.71 -25.75 -22.65
CA GLN A 186 21.83 -26.87 -21.75
C GLN A 186 20.65 -26.88 -20.77
N VAL A 187 20.09 -28.08 -20.55
CA VAL A 187 18.97 -28.29 -19.64
C VAL A 187 19.38 -29.31 -18.54
N SER A 188 18.89 -29.10 -17.33
CA SER A 188 19.09 -30.08 -16.26
C SER A 188 18.31 -31.37 -16.52
N GLU A 189 18.65 -32.45 -15.84
CA GLU A 189 17.95 -33.72 -15.92
C GLU A 189 16.43 -33.57 -15.66
N ALA A 190 16.07 -32.70 -14.71
CA ALA A 190 14.68 -32.46 -14.37
C ALA A 190 13.88 -31.72 -15.47
N MET A 191 14.58 -31.05 -16.42
CA MET A 191 13.96 -30.28 -17.51
C MET A 191 13.97 -30.97 -18.87
N LYS A 192 14.65 -32.15 -19.00
CA LYS A 192 14.87 -32.84 -20.28
C LYS A 192 13.57 -33.18 -21.04
N ASP A 193 12.53 -33.56 -20.30
CA ASP A 193 11.24 -33.91 -20.91
C ASP A 193 10.38 -32.69 -21.22
N LEU A 194 10.66 -31.52 -20.60
CA LEU A 194 9.91 -30.28 -20.78
C LEU A 194 10.53 -29.36 -21.84
N LEU A 195 11.88 -29.29 -21.85
CA LEU A 195 12.63 -28.39 -22.74
C LEU A 195 13.55 -29.20 -23.68
N VAL A 196 13.03 -29.61 -24.81
CA VAL A 196 13.81 -30.21 -25.89
C VAL A 196 14.08 -29.15 -26.92
N PHE A 197 15.30 -28.63 -26.96
CA PHE A 197 15.70 -27.63 -27.95
C PHE A 197 16.07 -28.27 -29.27
N ASP A 198 15.40 -27.87 -30.35
CA ASP A 198 15.70 -28.20 -31.74
C ASP A 198 16.27 -27.00 -32.47
N GLU A 199 17.29 -27.25 -33.33
CA GLU A 199 17.88 -26.22 -34.18
C GLU A 199 16.94 -25.89 -35.32
N GLN A 200 16.58 -24.59 -35.48
CA GLN A 200 15.78 -24.08 -36.58
C GLN A 200 16.45 -22.83 -37.17
N GLY A 201 17.25 -23.08 -38.23
CA GLY A 201 18.08 -22.01 -38.84
C GLY A 201 19.22 -21.61 -37.90
N THR A 202 19.20 -20.37 -37.41
CA THR A 202 20.18 -19.86 -36.42
C THR A 202 19.66 -19.92 -34.97
N ASP A 203 18.44 -20.38 -34.77
CA ASP A 203 17.77 -20.34 -33.50
C ASP A 203 17.62 -21.77 -32.92
N PHE A 204 17.55 -21.83 -31.59
CA PHE A 204 17.15 -23.07 -30.89
C PHE A 204 15.77 -22.87 -30.28
N ILE A 205 14.83 -23.77 -30.59
CA ILE A 205 13.44 -23.68 -30.14
C ILE A 205 13.04 -24.93 -29.36
N ALA A 206 12.48 -24.76 -28.17
CA ALA A 206 11.82 -25.83 -27.41
C ALA A 206 10.33 -25.51 -27.29
N THR A 207 9.47 -26.50 -27.59
CA THR A 207 8.02 -26.38 -27.46
C THR A 207 7.48 -27.55 -26.66
N PHE A 208 6.65 -27.25 -25.64
CA PHE A 208 6.01 -28.24 -24.79
C PHE A 208 4.55 -27.85 -24.57
N SER A 209 3.64 -28.83 -24.60
CA SER A 209 2.23 -28.62 -24.31
C SER A 209 1.62 -29.88 -23.70
N ARG A 210 0.92 -29.74 -22.58
CA ARG A 210 0.20 -30.84 -21.93
C ARG A 210 -1.09 -30.36 -21.24
N LYS A 211 -2.06 -31.28 -21.14
CA LYS A 211 -3.31 -31.08 -20.38
C LYS A 211 -3.20 -31.69 -18.99
N ASN A 212 -3.87 -31.09 -18.02
CA ASN A 212 -3.92 -31.50 -16.61
C ASN A 212 -2.51 -31.77 -16.06
N TYR A 213 -1.66 -30.77 -16.19
CA TYR A 213 -0.24 -30.87 -15.89
C TYR A 213 0.15 -30.04 -14.67
N SER A 214 0.93 -30.64 -13.77
CA SER A 214 1.57 -29.91 -12.67
C SER A 214 3.00 -29.55 -13.10
N PRO A 215 3.27 -28.29 -13.39
CA PRO A 215 4.61 -27.87 -13.83
C PRO A 215 5.65 -28.03 -12.71
N PRO A 216 6.94 -28.18 -13.06
CA PRO A 216 8.00 -28.19 -12.07
C PRO A 216 8.08 -26.83 -11.38
N ARG A 217 8.52 -26.81 -10.11
CA ARG A 217 8.66 -25.55 -9.35
C ARG A 217 9.61 -24.52 -9.97
N LEU A 218 10.52 -24.96 -10.83
CA LEU A 218 11.50 -24.12 -11.50
C LEU A 218 11.65 -24.57 -12.96
N LEU A 219 11.33 -23.68 -13.90
CA LEU A 219 11.69 -23.81 -15.29
C LEU A 219 13.07 -23.19 -15.51
N SER A 220 14.05 -23.98 -15.96
CA SER A 220 15.41 -23.47 -16.12
C SER A 220 16.19 -24.12 -17.27
N PHE A 221 17.04 -23.32 -17.89
CA PHE A 221 18.06 -23.75 -18.84
C PHE A 221 19.25 -22.80 -18.79
N SER A 222 20.38 -23.17 -19.37
CA SER A 222 21.55 -22.31 -19.42
C SER A 222 22.11 -22.21 -20.83
N LEU A 223 22.76 -21.10 -21.13
CA LEU A 223 23.44 -20.80 -22.37
C LEU A 223 24.94 -20.70 -22.10
N PRO A 224 25.79 -21.50 -22.75
CA PRO A 224 27.23 -21.33 -22.60
C PRO A 224 27.64 -19.88 -22.87
N ALA A 225 28.38 -19.28 -21.96
CA ALA A 225 28.88 -17.93 -22.13
C ALA A 225 30.02 -17.94 -23.14
N SER A 226 30.00 -17.05 -24.12
CA SER A 226 31.12 -16.89 -25.06
C SER A 226 32.40 -16.48 -24.32
N ALA A 227 33.54 -17.01 -24.74
CA ALA A 227 34.84 -16.61 -24.20
C ALA A 227 35.21 -15.15 -24.50
N ASP A 228 34.51 -14.50 -25.42
CA ASP A 228 34.73 -13.08 -25.78
C ASP A 228 34.03 -12.18 -24.72
N ILE A 229 34.77 -11.91 -23.66
CA ILE A 229 34.39 -10.93 -22.63
C ILE A 229 35.24 -9.67 -22.83
N PRO A 230 34.65 -8.46 -22.92
CA PRO A 230 33.26 -8.05 -22.68
C PRO A 230 32.29 -8.38 -23.82
N GLN A 231 31.10 -8.84 -23.47
CA GLN A 231 30.01 -9.04 -24.44
C GLN A 231 29.29 -7.72 -24.68
N VAL A 232 29.06 -7.37 -25.94
CA VAL A 232 28.34 -6.16 -26.35
C VAL A 232 27.13 -6.54 -27.18
N ILE A 233 25.94 -6.07 -26.77
CA ILE A 233 24.69 -6.16 -27.53
C ILE A 233 24.26 -4.74 -27.87
N MET A 234 23.86 -4.50 -29.11
CA MET A 234 23.43 -3.19 -29.57
C MET A 234 22.10 -3.25 -30.29
N GLN A 235 21.32 -2.18 -30.18
CA GLN A 235 20.02 -2.03 -30.80
C GLN A 235 19.89 -0.65 -31.44
N SER A 236 19.34 -0.60 -32.66
CA SER A 236 18.85 0.64 -33.26
C SER A 236 17.37 0.82 -32.93
N ALA A 237 17.02 1.89 -32.24
CA ALA A 237 15.65 2.22 -31.89
C ALA A 237 15.44 3.74 -31.88
N SER A 238 14.35 4.24 -32.46
CA SER A 238 13.95 5.65 -32.45
C SER A 238 15.06 6.62 -32.91
N GLY A 239 15.91 6.18 -33.87
CA GLY A 239 17.00 7.00 -34.41
C GLY A 239 18.26 7.06 -33.53
N SER A 240 18.36 6.30 -32.48
CA SER A 240 19.51 6.19 -31.58
C SER A 240 20.03 4.76 -31.53
N TYR A 241 21.32 4.60 -31.17
CA TYR A 241 21.94 3.31 -30.92
C TYR A 241 22.06 3.07 -29.42
N TYR A 242 21.29 2.13 -28.91
CA TYR A 242 21.40 1.67 -27.50
C TYR A 242 22.41 0.53 -27.45
N PHE A 243 23.22 0.50 -26.41
CA PHE A 243 24.15 -0.61 -26.16
C PHE A 243 24.01 -1.14 -24.74
N MET A 244 24.32 -2.41 -24.57
CA MET A 244 24.58 -3.06 -23.29
C MET A 244 25.93 -3.77 -23.38
N ALA A 245 26.80 -3.50 -22.40
CA ALA A 245 28.10 -4.13 -22.31
C ALA A 245 28.21 -4.87 -20.98
N SER A 246 28.51 -6.19 -21.03
CA SER A 246 28.63 -7.06 -19.87
C SER A 246 30.04 -7.59 -19.72
N CYS A 247 30.57 -7.66 -18.50
CA CYS A 247 31.90 -8.17 -18.21
C CYS A 247 31.97 -8.87 -16.84
N LEU A 248 33.06 -9.64 -16.64
CA LEU A 248 33.44 -10.22 -15.36
C LEU A 248 34.69 -9.47 -14.84
N PRO A 249 34.55 -8.55 -13.89
CA PRO A 249 35.70 -7.84 -13.32
C PRO A 249 36.40 -8.70 -12.27
N GLU A 250 37.19 -9.67 -12.72
CA GLU A 250 38.01 -10.51 -11.83
C GLU A 250 39.08 -9.66 -11.14
N LEU A 251 38.98 -9.48 -9.83
CA LEU A 251 39.98 -8.86 -8.97
C LEU A 251 40.43 -9.85 -7.88
N ALA A 252 41.66 -9.71 -7.39
CA ALA A 252 42.12 -10.48 -6.27
C ALA A 252 41.25 -10.22 -5.02
N PRO A 253 40.62 -11.25 -4.43
CA PRO A 253 39.67 -11.04 -3.34
C PRO A 253 40.36 -10.50 -2.09
N ARG A 254 39.74 -9.50 -1.44
CA ARG A 254 40.16 -8.94 -0.15
C ARG A 254 39.23 -9.45 0.95
N GLN A 255 39.81 -9.77 2.12
CA GLN A 255 39.03 -10.19 3.28
C GLN A 255 38.32 -8.98 3.93
N LYS A 256 37.02 -9.09 4.15
CA LYS A 256 36.26 -8.11 4.96
C LYS A 256 36.63 -8.32 6.44
N VAL A 257 37.02 -7.24 7.10
CA VAL A 257 37.24 -7.20 8.55
C VAL A 257 36.03 -6.53 9.19
N TRP A 258 35.20 -7.30 9.86
CA TRP A 258 34.06 -6.81 10.59
C TRP A 258 34.48 -6.16 11.90
N ARG A 259 33.75 -5.13 12.35
CA ARG A 259 33.97 -4.54 13.66
C ARG A 259 33.50 -5.51 14.74
N SER A 260 34.23 -5.60 15.85
CA SER A 260 33.89 -6.49 16.96
C SER A 260 32.65 -6.04 17.76
N HIS A 261 32.31 -4.77 17.71
CA HIS A 261 31.09 -4.21 18.31
C HIS A 261 30.04 -3.99 17.22
N LEU A 262 29.15 -4.97 17.06
CA LEU A 262 28.21 -5.07 15.97
C LEU A 262 26.78 -4.80 16.44
N GLY A 263 26.02 -3.99 15.69
CA GLY A 263 24.58 -3.82 15.88
C GLY A 263 23.79 -4.73 14.92
N ILE A 264 22.74 -5.35 15.40
CA ILE A 264 21.75 -6.03 14.56
C ILE A 264 20.43 -5.31 14.75
N ILE A 265 19.92 -4.74 13.66
CA ILE A 265 18.57 -4.20 13.58
C ILE A 265 17.72 -5.27 12.93
N TRP A 266 16.75 -5.78 13.67
CA TRP A 266 15.84 -6.81 13.24
C TRP A 266 14.44 -6.21 13.10
N ASP A 267 13.96 -6.17 11.88
CA ASP A 267 12.60 -5.72 11.60
C ASP A 267 11.61 -6.74 12.14
N ALA A 268 10.80 -6.30 13.08
CA ALA A 268 9.78 -7.08 13.80
C ALA A 268 8.36 -6.60 13.47
N SER A 269 8.17 -5.89 12.34
CA SER A 269 6.87 -5.50 11.81
C SER A 269 6.05 -6.69 11.32
N LEU A 270 4.76 -6.49 11.06
CA LEU A 270 3.87 -7.56 10.61
C LEU A 270 4.29 -8.13 9.25
N SER A 271 4.68 -7.32 8.27
CA SER A 271 5.13 -7.77 6.95
C SER A 271 6.38 -8.64 7.02
N SER A 272 7.25 -8.33 7.96
CA SER A 272 8.53 -9.01 8.19
C SER A 272 8.38 -10.47 8.65
N GLU A 273 7.20 -10.93 9.03
CA GLU A 273 6.90 -12.36 9.27
C GLU A 273 7.10 -13.23 8.00
N ASN A 274 7.01 -12.61 6.80
CA ASN A 274 7.15 -13.31 5.51
C ASN A 274 8.60 -13.40 5.00
N ARG A 275 9.60 -12.95 5.75
CA ARG A 275 11.01 -13.04 5.39
C ARG A 275 11.50 -14.50 5.48
N ASP A 276 12.53 -14.83 4.74
CA ASP A 276 13.18 -16.16 4.76
C ASP A 276 14.23 -16.22 5.88
N PHE A 277 13.78 -16.56 7.09
CA PHE A 277 14.65 -16.61 8.27
C PHE A 277 15.77 -17.65 8.15
N GLU A 278 15.58 -18.73 7.41
CA GLU A 278 16.65 -19.74 7.21
C GLU A 278 17.83 -19.12 6.45
N LYS A 279 17.54 -18.35 5.39
CA LYS A 279 18.59 -17.63 4.66
C LYS A 279 19.23 -16.53 5.52
N GLU A 280 18.46 -15.81 6.33
CA GLU A 280 18.97 -14.76 7.21
C GLU A 280 19.85 -15.34 8.33
N PHE A 281 19.45 -16.44 8.95
CA PHE A 281 20.29 -17.13 9.92
C PHE A 281 21.55 -17.70 9.29
N ALA A 282 21.50 -18.12 8.02
CA ALA A 282 22.69 -18.54 7.29
C ALA A 282 23.70 -17.39 7.09
N VAL A 283 23.25 -16.13 6.99
CA VAL A 283 24.14 -14.93 7.01
C VAL A 283 24.87 -14.83 8.35
N LEU A 284 24.13 -14.92 9.46
CA LEU A 284 24.67 -14.83 10.81
C LEU A 284 25.60 -16.01 11.15
N ASP A 285 25.23 -17.23 10.73
CA ASP A 285 26.08 -18.41 10.86
C ASP A 285 27.43 -18.21 10.17
N ARG A 286 27.44 -17.65 8.96
CA ARG A 286 28.69 -17.39 8.22
C ARG A 286 29.51 -16.29 8.87
N LEU A 287 28.85 -15.20 9.27
CA LEU A 287 29.50 -14.07 9.94
C LEU A 287 30.20 -14.51 11.23
N PHE A 288 29.55 -15.32 12.05
CA PHE A 288 30.06 -15.74 13.37
C PHE A 288 30.93 -16.98 13.32
N ARG A 289 31.00 -17.72 12.19
CA ARG A 289 31.83 -18.94 12.04
C ARG A 289 33.34 -18.66 12.12
N GLY A 290 33.74 -17.39 11.95
CA GLY A 290 35.13 -16.97 12.07
C GLY A 290 35.68 -17.05 13.52
N LYS A 291 36.98 -16.83 13.68
CA LYS A 291 37.65 -16.84 15.00
C LYS A 291 37.49 -15.54 15.81
N ASN A 292 36.74 -14.55 15.29
CA ASN A 292 36.56 -13.28 15.94
C ASN A 292 35.43 -13.33 16.96
N ASP A 293 35.69 -12.78 18.13
CA ASP A 293 34.62 -12.54 19.12
C ASP A 293 33.88 -11.24 18.80
N PHE A 294 32.56 -11.27 18.98
CA PHE A 294 31.70 -10.12 18.76
C PHE A 294 30.90 -9.79 20.02
N ARG A 295 30.73 -8.51 20.24
CA ARG A 295 29.71 -7.97 21.11
C ARG A 295 28.57 -7.45 20.23
N VAL A 296 27.40 -8.06 20.35
CA VAL A 296 26.24 -7.77 19.50
C VAL A 296 25.17 -7.04 20.28
N GLU A 297 24.83 -5.84 19.83
CA GLU A 297 23.66 -5.08 20.32
C GLU A 297 22.47 -5.39 19.40
N LEU A 298 21.44 -6.02 19.94
CA LEU A 298 20.21 -6.36 19.21
C LEU A 298 19.16 -5.28 19.41
N TYR A 299 18.55 -4.85 18.29
CA TYR A 299 17.45 -3.89 18.26
C TYR A 299 16.28 -4.48 17.48
N PHE A 300 15.06 -4.34 18.00
CA PHE A 300 13.83 -4.61 17.27
C PHE A 300 13.25 -3.31 16.73
N LEU A 301 12.85 -3.34 15.46
CA LEU A 301 12.21 -2.25 14.75
C LEU A 301 10.79 -2.66 14.36
N ASN A 302 9.83 -1.82 14.66
CA ASN A 302 8.48 -1.79 14.12
C ASN A 302 7.99 -0.33 14.17
N ASN A 303 6.80 -0.03 14.72
CA ASN A 303 6.39 1.35 15.04
C ASN A 303 7.25 1.99 16.14
N ARG A 304 8.20 1.26 16.68
CA ARG A 304 9.22 1.70 17.65
C ARG A 304 10.57 1.08 17.35
N PHE A 305 11.63 1.72 17.83
CA PHE A 305 12.99 1.20 17.83
C PHE A 305 13.40 0.88 19.26
N LYS A 306 13.59 -0.39 19.58
CA LYS A 306 13.83 -0.86 20.94
C LYS A 306 15.09 -1.69 21.03
N HIS A 307 15.98 -1.35 21.96
CA HIS A 307 17.11 -2.22 22.33
C HIS A 307 16.56 -3.49 23.02
N ALA A 308 16.87 -4.64 22.44
CA ALA A 308 16.37 -5.94 22.90
C ALA A 308 17.37 -6.67 23.81
N GLY A 309 18.67 -6.38 23.69
CA GLY A 309 19.69 -6.97 24.53
C GLY A 309 21.09 -6.89 23.93
N THR A 310 22.08 -7.22 24.75
CA THR A 310 23.49 -7.33 24.38
C THR A 310 23.92 -8.79 24.48
N PHE A 311 24.60 -9.31 23.45
CA PHE A 311 25.03 -10.70 23.34
C PHE A 311 26.51 -10.79 23.05
N ASP A 312 27.25 -11.56 23.85
CA ASP A 312 28.65 -11.90 23.59
C ASP A 312 28.71 -13.18 22.73
N VAL A 313 29.16 -13.06 21.49
CA VAL A 313 29.41 -14.19 20.60
C VAL A 313 30.88 -14.55 20.67
N LYS A 314 31.22 -15.71 21.28
CA LYS A 314 32.57 -16.18 21.46
C LYS A 314 32.76 -17.53 20.77
N ASN A 315 33.87 -17.67 20.03
CA ASN A 315 34.20 -18.89 19.28
C ASN A 315 33.05 -19.36 18.36
N GLY A 316 32.32 -18.42 17.77
CA GLY A 316 31.19 -18.71 16.88
C GLY A 316 29.90 -19.17 17.59
N ASN A 317 29.85 -19.19 18.92
CA ASN A 317 28.63 -19.51 19.66
C ASN A 317 27.72 -18.29 19.80
N TRP A 318 26.65 -18.26 19.01
CA TRP A 318 25.65 -17.20 19.02
C TRP A 318 24.24 -17.69 19.41
N ARG A 319 24.17 -18.85 20.08
CA ARG A 319 22.91 -19.52 20.41
C ARG A 319 21.92 -18.62 21.17
N SER A 320 22.38 -17.84 22.14
CA SER A 320 21.50 -16.95 22.92
C SER A 320 20.91 -15.82 22.07
N LEU A 321 21.67 -15.32 21.08
CA LEU A 321 21.18 -14.36 20.11
C LEU A 321 20.17 -15.01 19.17
N ARG A 322 20.42 -16.23 18.70
CA ARG A 322 19.51 -17.00 17.85
C ARG A 322 18.20 -17.26 18.57
N ASP A 323 18.24 -17.73 19.82
CA ASP A 323 17.05 -17.96 20.63
C ASP A 323 16.21 -16.69 20.78
N ALA A 324 16.84 -15.50 20.89
CA ALA A 324 16.14 -14.22 20.95
C ALA A 324 15.46 -13.85 19.60
N LEU A 325 16.11 -14.15 18.48
CA LEU A 325 15.57 -13.88 17.14
C LEU A 325 14.45 -14.86 16.74
N GLU A 326 14.53 -16.12 17.17
CA GLU A 326 13.50 -17.14 16.92
C GLU A 326 12.18 -16.89 17.72
N ASN A 327 12.25 -16.10 18.82
CA ASN A 327 11.10 -15.77 19.65
C ASN A 327 10.58 -14.35 19.47
N VAL A 328 10.73 -13.78 18.28
CA VAL A 328 10.22 -12.43 17.96
C VAL A 328 8.73 -12.49 17.66
N ASP A 329 7.96 -11.62 18.31
CA ASP A 329 6.57 -11.35 17.94
C ASP A 329 6.55 -10.30 16.81
N TYR A 330 6.20 -10.72 15.58
CA TYR A 330 6.09 -9.83 14.41
C TYR A 330 4.75 -9.11 14.43
N ASP A 331 4.75 -7.81 14.77
CA ASP A 331 3.53 -7.01 14.90
C ASP A 331 3.81 -5.52 14.77
N GLY A 332 2.82 -4.76 14.30
CA GLY A 332 2.94 -3.31 14.08
C GLY A 332 3.40 -2.94 12.67
N GLY A 333 3.22 -1.69 12.31
CA GLY A 333 3.78 -1.09 11.11
C GLY A 333 5.26 -0.75 11.28
N THR A 334 5.93 -0.34 10.19
CA THR A 334 7.38 -0.09 10.16
C THR A 334 7.67 1.41 10.09
N ASP A 335 8.51 1.91 11.01
CA ASP A 335 8.94 3.31 11.06
C ASP A 335 10.47 3.45 11.04
N PHE A 336 11.05 3.68 9.86
CA PHE A 336 12.49 3.85 9.70
C PHE A 336 13.03 5.13 10.32
N SER A 337 12.19 6.15 10.53
CA SER A 337 12.60 7.39 11.18
C SER A 337 13.04 7.21 12.64
N LYS A 338 12.68 6.10 13.27
CA LYS A 338 13.04 5.74 14.64
C LYS A 338 14.41 5.12 14.76
N ILE A 339 15.06 4.70 13.67
CA ILE A 339 16.37 4.04 13.71
C ILE A 339 17.44 4.98 14.27
N ASP A 340 18.13 4.54 15.33
CA ASP A 340 19.26 5.23 15.95
C ASP A 340 20.50 4.32 15.99
N LEU A 341 21.54 4.70 15.23
CA LEU A 341 22.77 3.93 15.07
C LEU A 341 23.83 4.23 16.16
N LYS A 342 23.44 4.47 17.41
CA LYS A 342 24.40 4.87 18.47
C LYS A 342 25.11 3.71 19.16
N GLY A 343 24.50 2.61 19.35
CA GLY A 343 24.94 1.53 20.26
C GLY A 343 26.10 0.63 19.77
N ALA A 344 26.49 0.69 18.48
CA ALA A 344 27.54 -0.17 17.90
C ALA A 344 28.40 0.59 16.87
N ASP A 345 29.43 -0.04 16.33
CA ASP A 345 30.37 0.57 15.36
C ASP A 345 30.00 0.29 13.90
N GLU A 346 29.30 -0.81 13.64
CA GLU A 346 28.85 -1.29 12.34
C GLU A 346 27.54 -2.04 12.53
N PHE A 347 26.60 -1.98 11.57
CA PHE A 347 25.25 -2.53 11.70
C PHE A 347 24.89 -3.45 10.56
N LEU A 348 24.11 -4.49 10.88
CA LEU A 348 23.33 -5.30 9.94
C LEU A 348 21.86 -5.00 10.15
N PHE A 349 21.15 -4.67 9.09
CA PHE A 349 19.73 -4.37 9.08
C PHE A 349 18.98 -5.41 8.23
N PHE A 350 18.19 -6.24 8.90
CA PHE A 350 17.35 -7.27 8.28
C PHE A 350 15.92 -6.72 8.18
N SER A 351 15.44 -6.48 6.97
CA SER A 351 14.10 -5.91 6.72
C SER A 351 13.65 -6.24 5.29
N ASP A 352 12.36 -6.12 5.02
CA ASP A 352 11.81 -6.09 3.67
C ASP A 352 11.89 -4.69 3.02
N GLY A 353 12.37 -3.70 3.75
CA GLY A 353 12.57 -2.34 3.23
C GLY A 353 11.30 -1.49 3.11
N LEU A 354 10.14 -2.00 3.55
CA LEU A 354 8.88 -1.27 3.52
C LEU A 354 8.72 -0.43 4.78
N SER A 355 8.83 0.90 4.65
CA SER A 355 8.53 1.84 5.74
C SER A 355 7.10 2.36 5.58
N THR A 356 6.18 1.81 6.36
CA THR A 356 4.74 2.11 6.23
C THR A 356 4.30 3.34 7.04
N LEU A 357 5.09 3.76 8.04
CA LEU A 357 4.78 4.84 8.97
C LEU A 357 5.72 6.06 8.87
N SER A 358 6.74 5.99 8.02
CA SER A 358 7.63 7.12 7.71
C SER A 358 8.18 6.97 6.30
N ASP A 359 8.72 8.04 5.72
CA ASP A 359 9.51 7.93 4.50
C ASP A 359 10.76 7.09 4.78
N ALA A 360 11.27 6.36 3.78
CA ALA A 360 12.42 5.46 3.92
C ALA A 360 13.77 6.19 4.11
N GLU A 361 13.74 7.50 4.32
CA GLU A 361 14.92 8.29 4.63
C GLU A 361 15.31 8.13 6.10
N LEU A 362 16.46 7.50 6.34
CA LEU A 362 17.09 7.54 7.66
C LEU A 362 17.56 8.96 7.95
N ALA A 363 17.47 9.36 9.22
CA ALA A 363 18.11 10.59 9.66
C ALA A 363 19.60 10.55 9.30
N THR A 364 20.00 11.28 8.28
CA THR A 364 21.26 11.23 7.54
C THR A 364 22.53 11.57 8.36
N ALA A 365 22.39 11.83 9.65
CA ALA A 365 23.51 12.28 10.49
C ALA A 365 24.50 11.19 10.95
N GLN A 366 24.22 9.91 10.68
CA GLN A 366 25.02 8.82 11.24
C GLN A 366 25.88 8.15 10.15
N LYS A 367 27.18 8.42 10.15
CA LYS A 367 28.20 7.88 9.22
C LYS A 367 28.65 6.44 9.54
N LYS A 368 27.87 5.64 10.26
CA LYS A 368 28.26 4.26 10.58
C LYS A 368 27.79 3.33 9.47
N PRO A 369 28.60 2.31 9.08
CA PRO A 369 28.21 1.35 8.07
C PRO A 369 26.92 0.61 8.48
N LEU A 370 25.91 0.66 7.64
CA LEU A 370 24.62 -0.02 7.81
C LEU A 370 24.40 -0.96 6.63
N HIS A 371 24.77 -2.24 6.83
CA HIS A 371 24.60 -3.27 5.83
C HIS A 371 23.15 -3.73 5.80
N CYS A 372 22.49 -3.65 4.65
CA CYS A 372 21.10 -4.04 4.47
C CYS A 372 21.02 -5.46 3.91
N VAL A 373 20.25 -6.32 4.57
CA VAL A 373 20.01 -7.71 4.21
C VAL A 373 18.54 -7.92 3.92
N VAL A 374 18.24 -8.48 2.75
CA VAL A 374 16.88 -8.67 2.25
C VAL A 374 16.68 -10.14 1.86
N SER A 375 15.62 -10.76 2.36
CA SER A 375 15.21 -12.14 2.03
C SER A 375 13.81 -12.23 1.43
N SER A 376 12.99 -11.20 1.55
CA SER A 376 11.66 -11.15 0.94
C SER A 376 11.73 -10.81 -0.55
N PRO A 377 11.03 -11.54 -1.45
CA PRO A 377 10.95 -11.21 -2.86
C PRO A 377 10.12 -9.93 -3.14
N THR A 378 9.26 -9.54 -2.21
CA THR A 378 8.38 -8.35 -2.30
C THR A 378 9.02 -7.07 -1.75
N ALA A 379 10.27 -7.15 -1.29
CA ALA A 379 10.99 -6.08 -0.62
C ALA A 379 11.16 -4.80 -1.46
N ASP A 380 11.29 -3.66 -0.82
CA ASP A 380 11.76 -2.43 -1.47
C ASP A 380 13.28 -2.43 -1.62
N TYR A 381 13.74 -3.05 -2.70
CA TYR A 381 15.17 -3.13 -3.02
C TYR A 381 15.81 -1.75 -3.22
N SER A 382 15.07 -0.79 -3.80
CA SER A 382 15.56 0.57 -4.06
C SER A 382 15.85 1.30 -2.76
N ALA A 383 14.94 1.24 -1.79
CA ALA A 383 15.12 1.81 -0.46
C ALA A 383 16.30 1.18 0.27
N MET A 384 16.42 -0.16 0.28
CA MET A 384 17.50 -0.86 0.98
C MET A 384 18.87 -0.65 0.33
N LYS A 385 18.95 -0.56 -1.01
CA LYS A 385 20.18 -0.17 -1.74
C LYS A 385 20.60 1.25 -1.39
N TRP A 386 19.63 2.17 -1.37
CA TRP A 386 19.88 3.56 -1.00
C TRP A 386 20.42 3.70 0.42
N ILE A 387 19.77 3.06 1.40
CA ILE A 387 20.18 3.06 2.82
C ILE A 387 21.62 2.53 2.97
N ALA A 388 21.93 1.37 2.37
CA ALA A 388 23.28 0.80 2.41
C ALA A 388 24.30 1.73 1.74
N GLY A 389 23.98 2.27 0.57
CA GLY A 389 24.84 3.15 -0.23
C GLY A 389 25.21 4.44 0.49
N GLN A 390 24.30 5.04 1.27
CA GLN A 390 24.56 6.26 2.05
C GLN A 390 25.72 6.13 3.03
N SER A 391 25.94 4.95 3.56
CA SER A 391 27.03 4.66 4.52
C SER A 391 28.23 3.95 3.91
N GLY A 392 28.22 3.70 2.58
CA GLY A 392 29.21 2.90 1.89
C GLY A 392 29.20 1.42 2.33
N ALA A 393 28.07 0.95 2.87
CA ALA A 393 27.88 -0.42 3.34
C ALA A 393 27.34 -1.33 2.25
N LYS A 394 27.17 -2.62 2.55
CA LYS A 394 26.72 -3.62 1.59
C LYS A 394 25.20 -3.72 1.56
N PHE A 395 24.65 -3.87 0.37
CA PHE A 395 23.30 -4.40 0.14
C PHE A 395 23.43 -5.89 -0.21
N ILE A 396 22.74 -6.76 0.51
CA ILE A 396 22.81 -8.24 0.39
C ILE A 396 21.40 -8.75 0.10
N ASN A 397 21.14 -9.11 -1.16
CA ASN A 397 19.88 -9.69 -1.61
C ASN A 397 19.97 -11.21 -1.62
N LEU A 398 19.40 -11.86 -0.60
CA LEU A 398 19.43 -13.31 -0.43
C LEU A 398 18.56 -14.08 -1.45
N ASN A 399 17.75 -13.38 -2.24
CA ASN A 399 16.93 -14.00 -3.29
C ASN A 399 17.73 -14.25 -4.58
N SER A 400 18.83 -13.53 -4.78
CA SER A 400 19.67 -13.61 -5.99
C SER A 400 21.00 -14.32 -5.76
N LEU A 401 21.44 -14.53 -4.51
CA LEU A 401 22.75 -15.09 -4.20
C LEU A 401 22.73 -16.62 -4.05
N SER A 402 23.65 -17.28 -4.72
CA SER A 402 23.98 -18.68 -4.43
C SER A 402 24.69 -18.82 -3.06
N PRO A 403 24.77 -20.03 -2.46
CA PRO A 403 25.48 -20.24 -1.19
C PRO A 403 26.96 -19.82 -1.24
N HIS A 404 27.63 -19.93 -2.38
CA HIS A 404 29.01 -19.48 -2.57
C HIS A 404 29.11 -17.96 -2.61
N GLU A 405 28.24 -17.30 -3.37
CA GLU A 405 28.21 -15.83 -3.44
C GLU A 405 27.83 -15.19 -2.09
N LEU A 406 26.95 -15.84 -1.32
CA LEU A 406 26.65 -15.43 0.05
C LEU A 406 27.90 -15.50 0.95
N GLU A 407 28.70 -16.58 0.86
CA GLU A 407 29.98 -16.70 1.58
C GLU A 407 30.91 -15.55 1.22
N GLU A 408 31.02 -15.22 -0.07
CA GLU A 408 31.85 -14.10 -0.54
C GLU A 408 31.30 -12.75 -0.08
N ALA A 409 29.99 -12.53 -0.15
CA ALA A 409 29.35 -11.30 0.30
C ALA A 409 29.64 -11.00 1.79
N ILE A 410 29.74 -12.04 2.62
CA ILE A 410 30.01 -11.89 4.05
C ILE A 410 31.51 -11.78 4.35
N THR A 411 32.34 -12.59 3.69
CA THR A 411 33.75 -12.73 4.07
C THR A 411 34.71 -11.82 3.31
N LYS A 412 34.27 -11.26 2.15
CA LYS A 412 35.12 -10.45 1.27
C LYS A 412 34.64 -9.00 1.19
N GLU A 413 35.55 -8.07 0.91
CA GLU A 413 35.19 -6.70 0.53
C GLU A 413 34.43 -6.72 -0.81
N SER A 414 33.53 -5.78 -1.03
CA SER A 414 32.83 -5.68 -2.31
C SER A 414 33.73 -5.04 -3.36
N VAL A 415 33.85 -5.69 -4.52
CA VAL A 415 34.33 -5.01 -5.72
C VAL A 415 33.26 -4.00 -6.14
N ASN A 416 33.70 -2.79 -6.49
CA ASN A 416 32.77 -1.74 -6.96
C ASN A 416 33.11 -1.36 -8.40
N PHE A 417 32.04 -1.13 -9.18
CA PHE A 417 32.13 -0.30 -10.36
C PHE A 417 32.33 1.13 -9.92
N LEU A 418 33.37 1.81 -10.42
CA LEU A 418 33.80 3.15 -9.99
C LEU A 418 33.54 4.23 -11.03
N GLY A 419 33.02 3.82 -12.20
CA GLY A 419 32.70 4.73 -13.28
C GLY A 419 33.23 4.29 -14.64
N ILE A 420 33.17 5.18 -15.59
CA ILE A 420 33.51 4.93 -16.98
C ILE A 420 34.35 6.08 -17.56
N GLU A 421 35.45 5.73 -18.25
CA GLU A 421 36.13 6.66 -19.15
C GLU A 421 35.46 6.56 -20.53
N LYS A 422 34.91 7.66 -21.04
CA LYS A 422 34.12 7.68 -22.29
C LYS A 422 34.32 8.95 -23.10
N PRO A 423 34.22 8.89 -24.44
CA PRO A 423 34.11 10.06 -25.29
C PRO A 423 32.72 10.73 -25.20
N ASP A 424 32.63 11.96 -25.69
CA ASP A 424 31.42 12.79 -25.62
C ASP A 424 30.23 12.24 -26.44
N ASN A 425 30.49 11.35 -27.41
CA ASN A 425 29.44 10.69 -28.15
C ASN A 425 28.79 9.48 -27.45
N ILE A 426 29.14 9.23 -26.19
CA ILE A 426 28.47 8.29 -25.31
C ILE A 426 27.61 9.07 -24.32
N LYS A 427 26.31 8.83 -24.39
CA LYS A 427 25.31 9.51 -23.57
C LYS A 427 24.67 8.55 -22.57
N GLU A 428 24.14 9.11 -21.49
CA GLU A 428 23.23 8.46 -20.53
C GLU A 428 23.57 7.00 -20.22
N VAL A 429 24.70 6.77 -19.57
CA VAL A 429 25.16 5.43 -19.18
C VAL A 429 24.67 5.08 -17.78
N TYR A 430 24.07 3.90 -17.62
CA TYR A 430 23.55 3.38 -16.36
C TYR A 430 24.04 1.95 -16.06
N PRO A 431 24.40 1.62 -14.77
CA PRO A 431 24.44 2.53 -13.66
C PRO A 431 25.48 3.64 -13.84
N SER A 432 25.13 4.87 -13.42
CA SER A 432 26.04 6.03 -13.41
C SER A 432 26.77 6.19 -12.09
N LEU A 433 26.23 5.60 -11.02
CA LEU A 433 26.75 5.65 -9.66
C LEU A 433 27.68 4.47 -9.37
N SER A 434 28.59 4.66 -8.42
CA SER A 434 29.40 3.55 -7.91
C SER A 434 28.49 2.45 -7.37
N THR A 435 28.67 1.24 -7.90
CA THR A 435 27.75 0.11 -7.66
C THR A 435 28.55 -1.13 -7.24
N PRO A 436 28.17 -1.82 -6.15
CA PRO A 436 28.75 -3.10 -5.79
C PRO A 436 28.55 -4.14 -6.89
N VAL A 437 29.59 -4.94 -7.16
CA VAL A 437 29.60 -5.95 -8.20
C VAL A 437 29.72 -7.34 -7.56
N HIS A 438 28.80 -8.21 -7.89
CA HIS A 438 28.81 -9.63 -7.51
C HIS A 438 28.86 -10.46 -8.79
N GLY A 439 30.05 -10.98 -9.12
CA GLY A 439 30.27 -11.75 -10.34
C GLY A 439 30.22 -10.90 -11.61
N GLN A 440 29.17 -11.07 -12.42
CA GLN A 440 28.96 -10.31 -13.64
C GLN A 440 28.52 -8.86 -13.36
N PHE A 441 29.01 -7.95 -14.21
CA PHE A 441 28.57 -6.55 -14.22
C PHE A 441 28.17 -6.15 -15.64
N SER A 442 27.14 -5.32 -15.77
CA SER A 442 26.73 -4.75 -17.04
C SER A 442 26.35 -3.27 -16.94
N ILE A 443 26.65 -2.55 -17.99
CA ILE A 443 26.18 -1.18 -18.21
C ILE A 443 25.33 -1.11 -19.47
N ALA A 444 24.44 -0.12 -19.52
CA ALA A 444 23.73 0.24 -20.74
C ALA A 444 23.82 1.75 -20.99
N GLY A 445 23.84 2.16 -22.26
CA GLY A 445 23.98 3.56 -22.63
C GLY A 445 23.57 3.81 -24.07
N ILE A 446 23.74 5.08 -24.51
CA ILE A 446 23.38 5.53 -25.86
C ILE A 446 24.66 5.93 -26.59
N LEU A 447 24.87 5.40 -27.78
CA LEU A 447 25.93 5.78 -28.70
C LEU A 447 25.36 6.77 -29.75
N ASP A 448 25.93 7.97 -29.78
CA ASP A 448 25.69 8.97 -30.81
C ASP A 448 26.82 8.88 -31.85
N GLY A 449 26.51 8.35 -33.03
CA GLY A 449 27.47 8.08 -34.09
C GLY A 449 27.74 6.59 -34.32
N ASN A 450 28.83 6.26 -35.03
CA ASN A 450 29.03 4.91 -35.57
C ASN A 450 29.91 4.02 -34.67
N GLN A 451 30.82 4.60 -33.89
CA GLN A 451 31.72 3.85 -33.03
C GLN A 451 32.20 4.66 -31.83
N ALA A 452 32.54 3.95 -30.75
CA ALA A 452 33.20 4.50 -29.60
C ALA A 452 34.01 3.43 -28.85
N ASN A 453 35.07 3.87 -28.16
CA ASN A 453 35.77 3.04 -27.17
C ASN A 453 35.49 3.62 -25.79
N ILE A 454 35.07 2.75 -24.86
CA ILE A 454 34.85 3.09 -23.46
C ILE A 454 35.70 2.22 -22.57
N THR A 455 35.99 2.68 -21.36
CA THR A 455 36.75 1.86 -20.39
C THR A 455 36.00 1.82 -19.07
N LEU A 456 35.62 0.61 -18.61
CA LEU A 456 34.98 0.40 -17.32
C LEU A 456 36.01 0.33 -16.22
N LEU A 457 35.74 1.02 -15.10
CA LEU A 457 36.65 1.16 -13.96
C LEU A 457 36.12 0.35 -12.77
N PHE A 458 36.97 -0.53 -12.21
CA PHE A 458 36.61 -1.35 -11.06
C PHE A 458 37.69 -1.26 -9.98
N GLY A 459 37.28 -1.49 -8.71
CA GLY A 459 38.21 -1.48 -7.60
C GLY A 459 37.55 -1.68 -6.24
N TYR A 460 38.30 -1.36 -5.19
CA TYR A 460 37.85 -1.41 -3.80
C TYR A 460 37.82 0.01 -3.19
N GLY A 461 36.71 0.35 -2.53
CA GLY A 461 36.47 1.73 -2.13
C GLY A 461 36.51 2.65 -3.35
N ASP A 462 37.29 3.72 -3.30
CA ASP A 462 37.49 4.67 -4.43
C ASP A 462 38.75 4.38 -5.28
N LYS A 463 39.47 3.28 -5.00
CA LYS A 463 40.73 2.96 -5.67
C LYS A 463 40.52 2.09 -6.89
N ILE A 464 40.82 2.61 -8.07
CA ILE A 464 40.77 1.88 -9.33
C ILE A 464 41.90 0.84 -9.38
N GLU A 465 41.55 -0.44 -9.58
CA GLU A 465 42.50 -1.56 -9.69
C GLU A 465 42.42 -2.29 -11.03
N LYS A 466 41.26 -2.20 -11.71
CA LYS A 466 41.08 -2.83 -13.03
C LYS A 466 40.38 -1.88 -13.99
N ARG A 467 40.87 -1.91 -15.23
CA ARG A 467 40.32 -1.21 -16.38
C ARG A 467 39.93 -2.22 -17.43
N ILE A 468 38.70 -2.21 -17.92
CA ILE A 468 38.20 -3.12 -18.94
C ILE A 468 37.77 -2.30 -20.14
N PRO A 469 38.52 -2.34 -21.28
CA PRO A 469 38.14 -1.66 -22.50
C PRO A 469 36.96 -2.38 -23.19
N VAL A 470 36.06 -1.60 -23.77
CA VAL A 470 34.89 -2.06 -24.52
C VAL A 470 34.78 -1.28 -25.81
N GLU A 471 34.71 -1.97 -26.95
CA GLU A 471 34.51 -1.38 -28.28
C GLU A 471 33.04 -1.46 -28.67
N LEU A 472 32.46 -0.33 -29.06
CA LEU A 472 31.08 -0.16 -29.50
C LEU A 472 31.08 0.16 -31.01
N ARG A 473 30.31 -0.59 -31.81
CA ARG A 473 30.15 -0.39 -33.26
C ARG A 473 28.67 -0.49 -33.64
N SER A 474 28.13 0.55 -34.27
CA SER A 474 26.73 0.61 -34.71
C SER A 474 26.39 -0.47 -35.75
N GLU A 475 27.37 -0.96 -36.50
CA GLU A 475 27.20 -2.07 -37.47
C GLU A 475 26.68 -3.36 -36.81
N ARG A 476 26.90 -3.54 -35.50
CA ARG A 476 26.42 -4.68 -34.69
C ARG A 476 25.01 -4.50 -34.17
N ALA A 477 24.39 -3.33 -34.43
CA ALA A 477 23.05 -3.06 -33.90
C ALA A 477 21.98 -3.85 -34.66
N SER A 478 21.09 -4.48 -33.88
CA SER A 478 19.91 -5.20 -34.38
C SER A 478 18.64 -4.40 -34.06
N ASN A 479 17.58 -4.58 -34.85
CA ASN A 479 16.28 -3.99 -34.59
C ASN A 479 15.38 -4.92 -33.74
N HIS A 480 15.85 -6.14 -33.41
CA HIS A 480 15.06 -7.21 -32.80
C HIS A 480 15.39 -7.46 -31.31
N ASN A 481 16.34 -6.69 -30.73
CA ASN A 481 16.74 -6.84 -29.33
C ASN A 481 15.95 -5.88 -28.45
N ASN A 482 15.91 -6.14 -27.12
CA ASN A 482 15.25 -5.28 -26.13
C ASN A 482 16.25 -4.45 -25.30
N VAL A 483 17.43 -4.10 -25.88
CA VAL A 483 18.47 -3.32 -25.20
C VAL A 483 17.98 -1.95 -24.75
N TYR A 484 17.14 -1.29 -25.56
CA TYR A 484 16.59 0.03 -25.21
C TYR A 484 15.70 -0.02 -23.94
N ARG A 485 14.98 -1.14 -23.71
CA ARG A 485 14.20 -1.35 -22.51
C ARG A 485 15.07 -1.67 -21.32
N ILE A 486 16.13 -2.49 -21.49
CA ILE A 486 17.12 -2.75 -20.43
C ILE A 486 17.81 -1.45 -20.02
N TRP A 487 18.19 -0.58 -20.98
CA TRP A 487 18.70 0.74 -20.66
C TRP A 487 17.71 1.57 -19.83
N ALA A 488 16.45 1.61 -20.25
CA ALA A 488 15.40 2.33 -19.53
C ALA A 488 15.16 1.77 -18.12
N GLN A 489 15.17 0.43 -17.95
CA GLN A 489 15.06 -0.21 -16.63
C GLN A 489 16.24 0.16 -15.73
N LYS A 490 17.49 0.14 -16.23
CA LYS A 490 18.67 0.55 -15.44
C LYS A 490 18.57 2.02 -15.01
N LYS A 491 18.12 2.90 -15.92
CA LYS A 491 17.86 4.32 -15.61
C LYS A 491 16.75 4.46 -14.55
N ILE A 492 15.62 3.80 -14.73
CA ILE A 492 14.50 3.80 -13.75
C ILE A 492 14.98 3.33 -12.38
N ASN A 493 15.74 2.24 -12.30
CA ASN A 493 16.26 1.70 -11.05
C ASN A 493 17.16 2.67 -10.29
N GLU A 494 17.97 3.45 -11.01
CA GLU A 494 18.83 4.47 -10.40
C GLU A 494 18.03 5.69 -9.94
N LEU A 495 17.08 6.18 -10.76
CA LEU A 495 16.22 7.30 -10.44
C LEU A 495 15.27 6.98 -9.29
N ASP A 496 14.80 5.73 -9.18
CA ASP A 496 13.88 5.25 -8.15
C ASP A 496 14.48 5.29 -6.74
N MET A 497 15.81 5.25 -6.60
CA MET A 497 16.51 5.47 -5.33
C MET A 497 16.25 6.88 -4.75
N HIS A 498 15.95 7.87 -5.62
CA HIS A 498 15.60 9.25 -5.26
C HIS A 498 14.21 9.62 -5.80
N TYR A 499 13.23 8.78 -5.52
CA TYR A 499 11.90 8.83 -6.10
C TYR A 499 11.26 10.22 -6.10
N GLU A 500 11.17 10.90 -4.96
CA GLU A 500 10.48 12.20 -4.86
C GLU A 500 11.11 13.29 -5.76
N LYS A 501 12.42 13.24 -5.93
CA LYS A 501 13.16 14.19 -6.80
C LYS A 501 12.96 13.89 -8.28
N ASN A 502 12.79 12.62 -8.63
CA ASN A 502 12.84 12.15 -10.01
C ASN A 502 11.45 11.71 -10.53
N LYS A 503 10.39 12.04 -9.82
CA LYS A 503 9.01 11.59 -10.09
C LYS A 503 8.54 11.89 -11.53
N GLU A 504 8.82 13.10 -12.02
CA GLU A 504 8.44 13.53 -13.37
C GLU A 504 9.20 12.73 -14.44
N GLU A 505 10.53 12.60 -14.28
CA GLU A 505 11.36 11.85 -15.22
C GLU A 505 10.99 10.35 -15.24
N LEU A 506 10.70 9.75 -14.09
CA LEU A 506 10.21 8.37 -13.99
C LEU A 506 8.88 8.18 -14.74
N THR A 507 7.99 9.17 -14.67
CA THR A 507 6.70 9.15 -15.37
C THR A 507 6.91 9.21 -16.89
N GLU A 508 7.78 10.10 -17.38
CA GLU A 508 8.06 10.22 -18.81
C GLU A 508 8.77 8.98 -19.37
N LEU A 509 9.73 8.40 -18.63
CA LEU A 509 10.38 7.15 -19.01
C LEU A 509 9.37 5.99 -19.11
N GLY A 510 8.49 5.85 -18.12
CA GLY A 510 7.46 4.81 -18.13
C GLY A 510 6.53 4.94 -19.35
N LYS A 511 6.10 6.17 -19.69
CA LYS A 511 5.28 6.44 -20.87
C LYS A 511 6.04 6.19 -22.18
N GLN A 512 7.29 6.66 -22.28
CA GLN A 512 8.10 6.56 -23.51
C GLN A 512 8.46 5.11 -23.86
N PHE A 513 8.83 4.30 -22.86
CA PHE A 513 9.31 2.93 -23.05
C PHE A 513 8.25 1.85 -22.81
N GLY A 514 7.03 2.25 -22.42
CA GLY A 514 5.94 1.32 -22.12
C GLY A 514 6.23 0.47 -20.89
N LEU A 515 6.87 1.06 -19.87
CA LEU A 515 7.30 0.38 -18.64
C LEU A 515 6.45 0.79 -17.45
N VAL A 516 6.16 -0.16 -16.58
CA VAL A 516 5.51 0.12 -15.30
C VAL A 516 6.53 0.68 -14.32
N THR A 517 6.25 1.86 -13.77
CA THR A 517 7.06 2.50 -12.72
C THR A 517 6.20 2.76 -11.48
N ARG A 518 6.75 3.39 -10.44
CA ARG A 518 5.90 3.87 -9.31
C ARG A 518 4.82 4.85 -9.76
N ASN A 519 5.00 5.54 -10.90
CA ASN A 519 4.10 6.59 -11.40
C ASN A 519 3.37 6.25 -12.70
N THR A 520 3.67 5.13 -13.33
CA THR A 520 3.02 4.70 -14.57
C THR A 520 2.46 3.30 -14.44
N SER A 521 1.25 3.12 -14.96
CA SER A 521 0.54 1.86 -15.07
C SER A 521 0.31 1.51 -16.53
N LEU A 522 0.09 0.24 -16.83
CA LEU A 522 -0.39 -0.21 -18.14
C LEU A 522 -1.90 -0.41 -18.07
N MET A 523 -2.65 0.26 -18.95
CA MET A 523 -4.11 0.26 -18.94
C MET A 523 -4.70 -0.20 -20.26
N VAL A 524 -5.76 -1.01 -20.17
CA VAL A 524 -6.60 -1.41 -21.31
C VAL A 524 -8.01 -0.89 -21.08
N LEU A 525 -8.59 -0.23 -22.09
CA LEU A 525 -10.00 0.16 -22.11
C LEU A 525 -10.72 -0.57 -23.23
N GLU A 526 -12.02 -0.90 -23.03
CA GLU A 526 -12.81 -1.60 -24.01
C GLU A 526 -13.17 -0.70 -25.20
N ASP A 527 -13.71 0.50 -24.91
CA ASP A 527 -14.25 1.39 -25.91
C ASP A 527 -13.30 2.52 -26.28
N LEU A 528 -13.26 2.88 -27.58
CA LEU A 528 -12.54 4.04 -28.08
C LEU A 528 -13.03 5.35 -27.44
N GLN A 529 -14.33 5.43 -27.14
CA GLN A 529 -14.93 6.62 -26.53
C GLN A 529 -14.36 6.88 -25.12
N ASP A 530 -13.98 5.84 -24.38
CA ASP A 530 -13.35 5.99 -23.08
C ASP A 530 -11.91 6.49 -23.22
N TYR A 531 -11.14 6.03 -24.21
CA TYR A 531 -9.83 6.61 -24.52
C TYR A 531 -9.91 8.10 -24.86
N ILE A 532 -10.95 8.51 -25.61
CA ILE A 532 -11.20 9.92 -25.98
C ILE A 532 -11.61 10.71 -24.72
N ARG A 533 -12.58 10.20 -23.97
CA ARG A 533 -13.14 10.84 -22.77
C ARG A 533 -12.08 11.16 -21.71
N TYR A 534 -11.18 10.21 -21.49
CA TYR A 534 -10.13 10.34 -20.48
C TYR A 534 -8.80 10.86 -21.05
N ASP A 535 -8.79 11.25 -22.33
CA ASP A 535 -7.57 11.73 -23.02
C ASP A 535 -6.38 10.78 -22.82
N ILE A 536 -6.61 9.49 -23.14
CA ILE A 536 -5.59 8.43 -23.13
C ILE A 536 -5.35 8.02 -24.57
N VAL A 537 -4.10 8.09 -25.03
CA VAL A 537 -3.74 7.65 -26.37
C VAL A 537 -3.89 6.13 -26.45
N PRO A 538 -4.79 5.60 -27.30
CA PRO A 538 -5.06 4.18 -27.38
C PRO A 538 -3.92 3.37 -28.04
N PRO A 539 -3.95 2.02 -28.03
CA PRO A 539 -3.01 1.20 -28.77
C PRO A 539 -3.11 1.48 -30.27
N ALA A 540 -2.03 1.18 -31.01
CA ALA A 540 -1.83 1.56 -32.40
C ALA A 540 -3.03 1.28 -33.32
N GLU A 541 -3.76 0.20 -33.06
CA GLU A 541 -4.94 -0.22 -33.85
C GLU A 541 -6.12 0.78 -33.78
N LEU A 542 -6.20 1.60 -32.73
CA LEU A 542 -7.27 2.58 -32.50
C LEU A 542 -6.81 4.04 -32.69
N GLN A 543 -5.51 4.30 -32.82
CA GLN A 543 -4.95 5.66 -32.88
C GLN A 543 -5.47 6.49 -34.05
N ALA A 544 -5.63 5.89 -35.26
CA ALA A 544 -6.10 6.62 -36.42
C ALA A 544 -7.50 7.22 -36.22
N GLU A 545 -8.38 6.48 -35.57
CA GLU A 545 -9.73 6.92 -35.27
C GLU A 545 -9.74 7.91 -34.08
N TYR A 546 -8.95 7.66 -33.04
CA TYR A 546 -8.78 8.55 -31.89
C TYR A 546 -8.34 9.96 -32.31
N PHE A 547 -7.28 10.10 -33.13
CA PHE A 547 -6.79 11.43 -33.55
C PHE A 547 -7.76 12.15 -34.48
N ARG A 548 -8.60 11.41 -35.22
CA ARG A 548 -9.68 11.99 -36.01
C ARG A 548 -10.72 12.67 -35.13
N TRP A 549 -11.10 12.01 -34.00
CA TRP A 549 -12.08 12.54 -33.04
C TRP A 549 -11.49 13.66 -32.20
N LYS A 550 -10.25 13.52 -31.71
CA LYS A 550 -9.58 14.50 -30.84
C LYS A 550 -9.48 15.87 -31.52
N LYS A 551 -9.19 15.93 -32.80
CA LYS A 551 -9.10 17.18 -33.58
C LYS A 551 -10.42 18.00 -33.53
N ASN A 552 -11.56 17.37 -33.25
CA ASN A 552 -12.86 18.01 -33.19
C ASN A 552 -13.25 18.42 -31.74
N SER A 553 -12.55 17.96 -30.73
CA SER A 553 -12.96 18.15 -29.30
C SER A 553 -12.12 19.14 -28.50
N GLU A 554 -11.02 19.66 -29.02
CA GLU A 554 -10.07 20.57 -28.31
C GLU A 554 -10.69 21.88 -27.79
N GLN A 555 -11.90 22.23 -28.20
CA GLN A 555 -12.57 23.46 -27.78
C GLN A 555 -13.32 23.38 -26.43
N GLN A 556 -13.50 22.21 -25.84
CA GLN A 556 -14.32 22.02 -24.63
C GLN A 556 -13.56 22.00 -23.29
N GLN A 557 -12.27 21.73 -23.29
CA GLN A 557 -11.53 21.40 -22.06
C GLN A 557 -11.10 22.58 -21.16
N SER A 558 -11.12 23.82 -21.69
CA SER A 558 -10.67 25.02 -20.94
C SER A 558 -11.69 25.63 -19.99
N SER A 559 -12.92 25.11 -19.91
CA SER A 559 -14.02 25.70 -19.14
C SER A 559 -14.07 25.25 -17.66
N TYR A 560 -13.54 24.10 -17.31
CA TYR A 560 -13.85 23.40 -16.05
C TYR A 560 -13.15 23.94 -14.78
N THR A 561 -11.90 24.39 -14.88
CA THR A 561 -11.20 24.99 -13.72
C THR A 561 -11.85 26.30 -13.27
N ARG A 562 -12.45 27.01 -14.19
CA ARG A 562 -13.26 28.20 -13.87
C ARG A 562 -14.52 27.88 -13.08
N ASP A 563 -15.11 26.70 -13.30
CA ASP A 563 -16.39 26.35 -12.69
C ASP A 563 -16.27 26.07 -11.20
N MET A 564 -15.23 25.40 -10.70
CA MET A 564 -15.10 25.09 -9.28
C MET A 564 -14.86 26.34 -8.44
N PHE A 565 -13.97 27.20 -8.86
CA PHE A 565 -13.72 28.46 -8.15
C PHE A 565 -14.92 29.41 -8.21
N SER A 566 -15.64 29.44 -9.34
CA SER A 566 -16.89 30.23 -9.48
C SER A 566 -17.96 29.71 -8.52
N ARG A 567 -18.15 28.38 -8.43
CA ARG A 567 -19.08 27.79 -7.44
C ARG A 567 -18.67 28.10 -6.02
N ALA A 568 -17.37 28.05 -5.70
CA ALA A 568 -16.88 28.41 -4.36
C ALA A 568 -17.25 29.85 -3.98
N LEU A 569 -17.19 30.81 -4.91
CA LEU A 569 -17.61 32.19 -4.68
C LEU A 569 -19.12 32.31 -4.47
N ASP A 570 -19.92 31.56 -5.21
CA ASP A 570 -21.39 31.55 -5.04
C ASP A 570 -21.77 30.93 -3.68
N VAL A 571 -21.14 29.80 -3.33
CA VAL A 571 -21.31 29.14 -2.03
C VAL A 571 -20.90 30.07 -0.87
N ALA A 572 -19.74 30.75 -1.00
CA ALA A 572 -19.32 31.75 -0.01
C ALA A 572 -20.37 32.85 0.20
N LYS A 573 -20.91 33.36 -0.90
CA LYS A 573 -21.97 34.38 -0.85
C LYS A 573 -23.22 33.87 -0.11
N GLU A 574 -23.64 32.64 -0.38
CA GLU A 574 -24.80 32.02 0.31
C GLU A 574 -24.54 31.82 1.81
N LEU A 575 -23.33 31.34 2.16
CA LEU A 575 -22.89 31.15 3.54
C LEU A 575 -22.86 32.48 4.29
N HIS A 576 -22.32 33.52 3.66
CA HIS A 576 -22.27 34.87 4.24
C HIS A 576 -23.68 35.44 4.47
N GLN A 577 -24.60 35.26 3.53
CA GLN A 577 -26.00 35.67 3.66
C GLN A 577 -26.71 34.90 4.79
N TRP A 578 -26.54 33.59 4.84
CA TRP A 578 -27.08 32.74 5.92
C TRP A 578 -26.58 33.22 7.28
N TRP A 579 -25.29 33.46 7.42
CA TRP A 579 -24.69 33.89 8.69
C TRP A 579 -25.16 35.31 9.10
N ASP A 580 -25.39 36.22 8.15
CA ASP A 580 -25.92 37.56 8.40
C ASP A 580 -27.41 37.56 8.76
N THR A 581 -28.14 36.49 8.47
CA THR A 581 -29.57 36.37 8.78
C THR A 581 -29.77 36.22 10.29
N GLU A 582 -30.67 36.99 10.86
CA GLU A 582 -31.13 36.81 12.23
C GLU A 582 -32.31 35.83 12.26
N PHE A 583 -32.18 34.77 13.03
CA PHE A 583 -33.20 33.74 13.20
C PHE A 583 -33.95 33.95 14.52
N GLU A 584 -35.27 33.71 14.55
CA GLU A 584 -36.04 33.73 15.78
C GLU A 584 -35.69 32.56 16.68
N ILE A 585 -35.17 32.80 17.88
CA ILE A 585 -34.86 31.79 18.85
C ILE A 585 -36.14 31.42 19.59
N LYS A 586 -36.73 30.26 19.26
CA LYS A 586 -37.86 29.69 19.97
C LYS A 586 -37.39 29.07 21.27
N LYS A 587 -38.07 29.42 22.39
CA LYS A 587 -37.77 28.74 23.67
C LYS A 587 -38.06 27.25 23.57
N PRO A 588 -37.30 26.39 24.30
CA PRO A 588 -37.56 24.95 24.31
C PRO A 588 -39.02 24.66 24.62
N LYS A 589 -39.67 23.80 23.83
CA LYS A 589 -41.08 23.39 24.02
C LYS A 589 -41.29 22.62 25.33
N TYR A 590 -40.24 22.03 25.88
CA TYR A 590 -40.25 21.31 27.13
C TYR A 590 -39.35 22.04 28.13
N PRO A 591 -39.80 22.17 29.43
CA PRO A 591 -38.92 22.73 30.44
C PRO A 591 -37.66 21.86 30.55
N VAL A 592 -36.50 22.50 30.41
CA VAL A 592 -35.23 21.87 30.75
C VAL A 592 -35.31 21.51 32.23
N PRO A 593 -35.15 20.24 32.66
CA PRO A 593 -35.12 19.91 34.08
C PRO A 593 -34.03 20.74 34.75
N ASP A 594 -34.36 21.42 35.85
CA ASP A 594 -33.40 22.17 36.63
C ASP A 594 -32.47 21.17 37.29
N THR A 595 -31.32 20.93 36.69
CA THR A 595 -30.36 19.91 37.10
C THR A 595 -29.38 20.43 38.17
N SER A 596 -29.82 21.35 39.05
CA SER A 596 -28.98 21.82 40.17
C SER A 596 -28.67 20.77 41.20
N ASP A 597 -29.33 19.58 41.21
CA ASP A 597 -29.22 18.59 42.28
C ASP A 597 -29.09 17.09 41.87
N GLU A 598 -28.81 16.74 40.62
CA GLU A 598 -28.55 15.35 40.29
C GLU A 598 -27.07 15.10 39.96
N VAL A 599 -26.38 14.51 40.95
CA VAL A 599 -25.11 13.79 40.76
C VAL A 599 -25.42 12.57 39.88
N PHE A 600 -25.12 12.64 38.58
CA PHE A 600 -25.23 11.47 37.71
C PHE A 600 -24.01 10.55 37.94
N GLU A 601 -24.22 9.48 38.70
CA GLU A 601 -23.40 8.28 38.63
C GLU A 601 -23.35 7.79 37.18
N ILE A 602 -22.13 7.39 36.75
CA ILE A 602 -21.90 6.73 35.47
C ILE A 602 -22.58 5.34 35.58
N ALA A 603 -23.84 5.26 35.20
CA ALA A 603 -24.50 3.99 34.93
C ALA A 603 -24.00 3.51 33.56
N ILE A 604 -23.13 2.54 33.59
CA ILE A 604 -22.69 1.73 32.46
C ILE A 604 -23.97 1.14 31.81
N VAL A 605 -24.05 1.26 30.49
CA VAL A 605 -25.20 0.91 29.61
C VAL A 605 -25.54 -0.61 29.64
N GLU A 606 -25.16 -1.36 30.67
CA GLU A 606 -25.53 -2.79 30.86
C GLU A 606 -26.99 -3.01 31.18
N GLU A 607 -27.69 -2.06 31.87
CA GLU A 607 -29.08 -2.28 32.25
C GLU A 607 -30.13 -2.06 31.13
N ARG A 608 -29.87 -1.22 30.16
CA ARG A 608 -30.80 -1.04 29.00
C ARG A 608 -30.73 -2.14 27.96
N ALA A 609 -29.65 -2.91 27.90
CA ALA A 609 -29.54 -4.05 27.02
C ALA A 609 -30.42 -5.23 27.48
N ALA A 610 -30.72 -5.33 28.77
CA ALA A 610 -31.64 -6.34 29.30
C ALA A 610 -33.12 -6.00 29.01
N GLU A 611 -33.50 -4.72 29.02
CA GLU A 611 -34.88 -4.31 28.68
C GLU A 611 -35.22 -4.47 27.19
N ILE A 612 -34.23 -4.28 26.28
CA ILE A 612 -34.43 -4.47 24.84
C ILE A 612 -34.52 -5.97 24.48
N ALA A 613 -33.72 -6.80 25.15
CA ALA A 613 -33.77 -8.26 24.96
C ALA A 613 -35.11 -8.86 25.40
N VAL A 614 -35.73 -8.32 26.45
CA VAL A 614 -37.07 -8.76 26.93
C VAL A 614 -38.18 -8.37 25.95
N VAL A 615 -38.06 -7.22 25.25
CA VAL A 615 -39.06 -6.80 24.27
C VAL A 615 -38.93 -7.57 22.95
N GLU A 616 -37.72 -8.01 22.57
CA GLU A 616 -37.52 -8.85 21.39
C GLU A 616 -37.98 -10.31 21.66
N GLU A 617 -37.85 -10.83 22.89
CA GLU A 617 -38.36 -12.14 23.30
C GLU A 617 -39.90 -12.17 23.29
N GLU A 618 -40.58 -11.10 23.74
CA GLU A 618 -42.05 -11.02 23.68
C GLU A 618 -42.58 -10.88 22.23
N ALA A 619 -41.84 -10.20 21.34
CA ALA A 619 -42.22 -10.09 19.92
C ALA A 619 -42.03 -11.42 19.16
N LEU A 620 -41.02 -12.21 19.53
CA LEU A 620 -40.79 -13.52 18.93
C LEU A 620 -41.81 -14.55 19.43
N PHE A 621 -42.31 -14.41 20.67
CA PHE A 621 -43.30 -15.30 21.25
C PHE A 621 -44.70 -15.14 20.60
N MET A 622 -45.09 -13.96 20.15
CA MET A 622 -46.35 -13.73 19.45
C MET A 622 -46.41 -14.32 18.03
N PHE A 623 -45.26 -14.65 17.42
CA PHE A 623 -45.21 -15.25 16.09
C PHE A 623 -45.13 -16.80 16.08
N MET A 624 -45.01 -17.46 17.25
CA MET A 624 -44.82 -18.90 17.38
C MET A 624 -45.97 -19.67 18.06
N GLU A 625 -47.17 -19.05 18.27
CA GLU A 625 -48.31 -19.67 18.93
C GLU A 625 -49.24 -20.45 17.98
N ASP A 626 -48.70 -21.03 16.91
CA ASP A 626 -49.41 -21.99 16.11
C ASP A 626 -48.62 -23.26 15.74
N ARG A 627 -48.10 -23.97 16.77
CA ARG A 627 -47.92 -25.44 16.73
C ARG A 627 -47.43 -25.99 18.07
N SER A 628 -48.39 -26.67 18.71
CA SER A 628 -48.38 -27.52 19.88
C SER A 628 -47.15 -28.31 20.32
N MET A 629 -47.02 -28.35 21.64
CA MET A 629 -46.87 -29.51 22.58
C MET A 629 -45.53 -29.73 23.30
N HIS A 630 -45.67 -29.54 24.64
CA HIS A 630 -45.03 -30.23 25.79
C HIS A 630 -43.50 -30.31 25.96
N ALA A 631 -42.98 -29.66 27.03
CA ALA A 631 -42.46 -30.33 28.23
C ALA A 631 -41.77 -29.39 29.25
N SER A 632 -42.27 -29.42 30.45
CA SER A 632 -41.67 -29.43 31.79
C SER A 632 -40.65 -28.35 32.25
N VAL A 633 -41.09 -27.67 33.29
CA VAL A 633 -40.44 -26.75 34.23
C VAL A 633 -39.41 -27.48 35.10
N VAL A 634 -38.22 -26.81 35.28
CA VAL A 634 -37.38 -27.00 36.48
C VAL A 634 -36.97 -25.64 37.02
N GLN A 635 -37.33 -25.36 38.26
CA GLN A 635 -36.88 -24.20 39.06
C GLN A 635 -35.45 -24.38 39.58
N ALA A 636 -34.70 -23.29 39.69
CA ALA A 636 -33.57 -23.23 40.60
C ALA A 636 -33.31 -21.80 41.15
N ASP A 637 -32.98 -21.81 42.40
CA ASP A 637 -33.03 -20.81 43.45
C ASP A 637 -32.11 -19.60 43.38
N ALA A 638 -32.48 -18.61 44.18
CA ALA A 638 -31.81 -17.35 44.48
C ALA A 638 -30.61 -17.47 45.43
N ALA A 639 -29.63 -16.57 45.33
CA ALA A 639 -28.66 -16.26 46.38
C ALA A 639 -28.06 -14.84 46.26
N PRO A 640 -27.32 -14.31 47.25
CA PRO A 640 -27.78 -13.16 48.04
C PRO A 640 -26.95 -11.86 47.87
N ARG A 641 -27.55 -10.77 48.34
CA ARG A 641 -27.00 -9.40 48.42
C ARG A 641 -25.70 -9.26 49.18
N ALA A 642 -24.75 -8.44 48.72
CA ALA A 642 -23.64 -7.94 49.53
C ALA A 642 -23.69 -6.41 49.66
N GLN A 643 -23.29 -5.94 50.83
CA GLN A 643 -23.47 -4.61 51.39
C GLN A 643 -22.53 -3.53 50.79
N GLN A 644 -23.07 -2.32 50.74
CA GLN A 644 -22.34 -1.08 50.46
C GLN A 644 -21.49 -0.61 51.64
N SER A 645 -20.28 -0.07 51.29
CA SER A 645 -19.53 0.78 52.21
C SER A 645 -19.25 2.14 51.55
N SER A 646 -19.71 3.19 52.24
CA SER A 646 -19.57 4.58 51.85
C SER A 646 -18.17 5.14 52.13
N ARG A 647 -17.58 5.84 51.13
CA ARG A 647 -16.48 6.79 51.37
C ARG A 647 -16.74 8.11 50.69
N SER A 648 -16.61 9.19 51.47
CA SER A 648 -16.79 10.59 51.14
C SER A 648 -15.70 11.08 50.15
N ILE A 649 -16.12 11.84 49.14
CA ILE A 649 -15.23 12.56 48.19
C ILE A 649 -15.59 14.05 48.20
N SER A 650 -14.53 14.86 48.29
CA SER A 650 -14.52 16.31 48.35
C SER A 650 -15.02 16.94 47.02
N SER A 651 -15.78 18.03 47.22
CA SER A 651 -16.30 18.87 46.14
C SER A 651 -15.23 19.43 45.20
N LYS A 652 -15.29 19.10 43.90
CA LYS A 652 -14.63 19.81 42.79
C LYS A 652 -15.68 20.62 42.04
N MET A 653 -15.32 21.85 41.72
CA MET A 653 -16.12 22.79 40.94
C MET A 653 -16.66 22.15 39.66
N ILE A 654 -17.94 22.33 39.41
CA ILE A 654 -18.62 21.91 38.19
C ILE A 654 -18.24 22.93 37.09
N SER A 655 -17.56 22.46 36.04
CA SER A 655 -17.39 23.22 34.81
C SER A 655 -18.67 23.02 33.98
N ASN A 656 -19.27 24.14 33.53
CA ASN A 656 -20.41 24.12 32.60
C ASN A 656 -19.97 23.83 31.16
N GLU A 657 -19.16 22.82 30.96
CA GLU A 657 -18.76 22.37 29.61
C GLU A 657 -19.78 21.37 29.05
N PRO A 658 -20.13 21.46 27.74
CA PRO A 658 -21.07 20.53 27.15
C PRO A 658 -20.51 19.10 27.16
N ILE A 659 -21.29 18.17 27.69
CA ILE A 659 -20.90 16.75 27.74
C ILE A 659 -21.46 16.06 26.49
N ILE A 660 -20.56 15.61 25.63
CA ILE A 660 -20.89 14.84 24.42
C ILE A 660 -20.85 13.35 24.76
N ARG A 661 -21.95 12.65 24.55
CA ARG A 661 -22.03 11.19 24.69
C ARG A 661 -22.02 10.54 23.32
N LEU A 662 -21.02 9.69 23.10
CA LEU A 662 -20.86 8.88 21.89
C LEU A 662 -21.50 7.50 22.15
N MET A 663 -22.18 6.98 21.16
CA MET A 663 -22.87 5.69 21.23
C MET A 663 -22.02 4.62 20.54
N PRO A 664 -21.32 3.75 21.27
CA PRO A 664 -20.59 2.65 20.64
C PRO A 664 -21.58 1.68 19.98
N LEU A 665 -21.35 1.32 18.73
CA LEU A 665 -22.13 0.32 18.03
C LEU A 665 -21.79 -1.07 18.57
N LYS A 666 -22.79 -1.86 18.99
CA LYS A 666 -22.60 -3.27 19.37
C LYS A 666 -22.32 -4.10 18.12
N GLN A 667 -21.21 -4.80 18.12
CA GLN A 667 -20.92 -5.86 17.16
C GLN A 667 -20.69 -7.16 17.92
N ASP A 668 -21.48 -8.19 17.61
CA ASP A 668 -21.22 -9.55 18.09
C ASP A 668 -20.03 -10.10 17.27
N LYS A 669 -18.85 -10.04 17.88
CA LYS A 669 -17.63 -10.59 17.29
C LYS A 669 -17.10 -11.65 18.25
N ASP A 670 -17.16 -12.91 17.85
CA ASP A 670 -16.78 -14.09 18.67
C ASP A 670 -15.40 -13.94 19.33
N TYR A 671 -14.46 -13.27 18.68
CA TYR A 671 -13.12 -13.06 19.23
C TYR A 671 -13.12 -12.11 20.43
N MET A 672 -14.03 -11.13 20.52
CA MET A 672 -14.11 -10.20 21.64
C MET A 672 -14.57 -10.92 22.93
N THR A 673 -15.32 -12.01 22.81
CA THR A 673 -15.80 -12.80 23.96
C THR A 673 -14.66 -13.54 24.69
N LYS A 674 -13.50 -13.68 24.05
CA LYS A 674 -12.30 -14.34 24.61
C LYS A 674 -11.44 -13.42 25.47
N LEU A 675 -11.69 -12.11 25.43
CA LEU A 675 -10.88 -11.10 26.11
C LEU A 675 -11.17 -11.07 27.62
N THR A 676 -10.13 -10.84 28.41
CA THR A 676 -10.14 -10.98 29.86
C THR A 676 -10.15 -9.65 30.62
N GLY A 677 -9.93 -8.53 29.94
CA GLY A 677 -9.73 -7.22 30.55
C GLY A 677 -8.32 -6.99 31.13
N LYS A 678 -7.36 -7.90 30.87
CA LYS A 678 -5.96 -7.76 31.26
C LYS A 678 -5.10 -7.52 30.03
N PRO A 679 -4.52 -6.34 29.84
CA PRO A 679 -3.85 -5.96 28.58
C PRO A 679 -2.81 -6.96 28.08
N GLU A 680 -1.96 -7.47 28.97
CA GLU A 680 -0.90 -8.43 28.62
C GLU A 680 -1.44 -9.79 28.17
N VAL A 681 -2.54 -10.25 28.78
CA VAL A 681 -3.19 -11.51 28.45
C VAL A 681 -3.95 -11.34 27.13
N ASP A 682 -4.67 -10.23 27.00
CA ASP A 682 -5.50 -9.94 25.84
C ASP A 682 -4.63 -9.71 24.57
N TYR A 683 -3.45 -9.12 24.73
CA TYR A 683 -2.49 -9.01 23.64
C TYR A 683 -1.97 -10.38 23.17
N LYS A 684 -1.74 -11.34 24.07
CA LYS A 684 -1.39 -12.70 23.69
C LYS A 684 -2.54 -13.41 22.97
N ILE A 685 -3.78 -13.23 23.46
CA ILE A 685 -4.98 -13.73 22.78
C ILE A 685 -5.08 -13.14 21.36
N TYR A 686 -4.78 -11.85 21.20
CA TYR A 686 -4.71 -11.21 19.88
C TYR A 686 -3.70 -11.89 18.98
N LEU A 687 -2.45 -12.09 19.43
CA LEU A 687 -1.40 -12.75 18.64
C LEU A 687 -1.80 -14.20 18.24
N ASP A 688 -2.43 -14.95 19.14
CA ASP A 688 -2.89 -16.33 18.89
C ASP A 688 -4.05 -16.37 17.87
N LEU A 689 -4.93 -15.36 17.86
CA LEU A 689 -6.07 -15.28 16.93
C LEU A 689 -5.70 -14.71 15.57
N ARG A 690 -4.68 -13.86 15.51
CA ARG A 690 -4.27 -13.12 14.31
C ARG A 690 -4.11 -13.97 13.04
N PRO A 691 -3.53 -15.19 13.07
CA PRO A 691 -3.42 -16.02 11.85
C PRO A 691 -4.78 -16.32 11.21
N SER A 692 -5.85 -16.44 12.01
CA SER A 692 -7.21 -16.68 11.52
C SER A 692 -7.91 -15.42 11.00
N TYR A 693 -7.45 -14.24 11.40
CA TYR A 693 -8.04 -12.94 11.05
C TYR A 693 -7.05 -12.03 10.32
N ARG A 694 -5.97 -12.58 9.75
CA ARG A 694 -4.85 -11.83 9.19
C ARG A 694 -5.27 -10.72 8.23
N ASN A 695 -6.20 -11.01 7.33
CA ASN A 695 -6.69 -10.08 6.30
C ASN A 695 -8.07 -9.49 6.66
N VAL A 696 -8.35 -9.32 7.95
CA VAL A 696 -9.61 -8.74 8.45
C VAL A 696 -9.30 -7.46 9.20
N PRO A 697 -9.31 -6.28 8.55
CA PRO A 697 -8.94 -5.00 9.19
C PRO A 697 -9.74 -4.70 10.46
N ALA A 698 -11.04 -5.02 10.47
CA ALA A 698 -11.92 -4.83 11.63
C ALA A 698 -11.40 -5.51 12.90
N PHE A 699 -10.76 -6.68 12.79
CA PHE A 699 -10.16 -7.37 13.92
C PHE A 699 -9.08 -6.52 14.60
N TYR A 700 -8.19 -5.90 13.83
CA TYR A 700 -7.12 -5.06 14.36
C TYR A 700 -7.68 -3.77 15.00
N PHE A 701 -8.68 -3.17 14.39
CA PHE A 701 -9.33 -1.98 14.95
C PHE A 701 -9.99 -2.28 16.30
N ASP A 702 -10.76 -3.36 16.39
CA ASP A 702 -11.44 -3.74 17.63
C ASP A 702 -10.45 -4.08 18.74
N MET A 703 -9.39 -4.82 18.42
CA MET A 703 -8.36 -5.19 19.39
C MET A 703 -7.55 -3.97 19.86
N SER A 704 -7.26 -3.03 18.94
CA SER A 704 -6.63 -1.76 19.27
C SER A 704 -7.51 -0.91 20.19
N ASP A 705 -8.80 -0.74 19.84
CA ASP A 705 -9.77 0.00 20.65
C ASP A 705 -9.92 -0.61 22.05
N TRP A 706 -9.93 -1.94 22.16
CA TRP A 706 -9.98 -2.65 23.43
C TRP A 706 -8.78 -2.35 24.30
N LEU A 707 -7.56 -2.50 23.75
CA LEU A 707 -6.33 -2.21 24.47
C LEU A 707 -6.21 -0.74 24.86
N PHE A 708 -6.69 0.16 24.00
CA PHE A 708 -6.72 1.59 24.29
C PHE A 708 -7.64 1.92 25.45
N LYS A 709 -8.84 1.30 25.53
CA LYS A 709 -9.77 1.41 26.66
C LYS A 709 -9.18 0.88 27.97
N LEU A 710 -8.31 -0.13 27.88
CA LEU A 710 -7.56 -0.66 29.04
C LEU A 710 -6.34 0.20 29.41
N ASN A 711 -6.17 1.38 28.79
CA ASN A 711 -5.05 2.30 28.97
C ASN A 711 -3.67 1.73 28.60
N ASP A 712 -3.62 0.74 27.71
CA ASP A 712 -2.39 0.20 27.13
C ASP A 712 -2.15 0.79 25.73
N LYS A 713 -1.82 2.06 25.70
CA LYS A 713 -1.60 2.82 24.46
C LYS A 713 -0.48 2.22 23.61
N GLU A 714 0.56 1.65 24.22
CA GLU A 714 1.70 1.08 23.48
C GLU A 714 1.28 -0.10 22.61
N ARG A 715 0.58 -1.10 23.22
CA ARG A 715 0.12 -2.26 22.47
C ARG A 715 -1.04 -1.90 21.53
N ALA A 716 -1.93 -0.99 21.95
CA ALA A 716 -3.00 -0.49 21.08
C ALA A 716 -2.47 0.09 19.77
N LEU A 717 -1.47 0.97 19.84
CA LEU A 717 -0.84 1.55 18.64
C LEU A 717 -0.09 0.50 17.82
N ARG A 718 0.55 -0.48 18.46
CA ARG A 718 1.21 -1.56 17.73
C ARG A 718 0.20 -2.35 16.92
N VAL A 719 -0.90 -2.78 17.52
CA VAL A 719 -2.00 -3.48 16.83
C VAL A 719 -2.59 -2.62 15.73
N LEU A 720 -2.87 -1.33 16.00
CA LEU A 720 -3.44 -0.41 15.02
C LEU A 720 -2.54 -0.23 13.81
N THR A 721 -1.25 -0.03 14.03
CA THR A 721 -0.28 0.19 12.94
C THR A 721 -0.06 -1.05 12.08
N SER A 722 -0.36 -2.26 12.56
CA SER A 722 -0.35 -3.48 11.74
C SER A 722 -1.27 -3.40 10.51
N VAL A 723 -2.32 -2.57 10.57
CA VAL A 723 -3.24 -2.36 9.44
C VAL A 723 -2.52 -1.79 8.22
N SER A 724 -1.47 -0.98 8.41
CA SER A 724 -0.67 -0.43 7.30
C SER A 724 0.12 -1.49 6.52
N GLU A 725 0.20 -2.72 7.04
CA GLU A 725 0.99 -3.84 6.50
C GLU A 725 0.10 -4.98 5.95
N ILE A 726 -1.22 -4.86 6.07
CA ILE A 726 -2.15 -5.91 5.61
C ILE A 726 -2.32 -5.84 4.09
N ASP A 727 -2.53 -4.64 3.57
CA ASP A 727 -2.76 -4.40 2.14
C ASP A 727 -2.00 -3.14 1.69
N ILE A 728 -1.08 -3.37 0.77
CA ILE A 728 -0.12 -2.35 0.32
C ILE A 728 -0.82 -1.34 -0.61
N GLU A 729 -0.65 -0.04 -0.33
CA GLU A 729 -1.28 1.08 -1.07
C GLU A 729 -2.82 1.03 -1.07
N ASN A 730 -3.44 0.57 0.00
CA ASN A 730 -4.88 0.66 0.16
C ASN A 730 -5.28 2.02 0.77
N SER A 731 -5.74 2.94 -0.07
CA SER A 731 -6.13 4.29 0.36
C SER A 731 -7.30 4.29 1.35
N THR A 732 -8.21 3.33 1.25
CA THR A 732 -9.36 3.15 2.16
C THR A 732 -8.91 2.80 3.57
N LEU A 733 -7.96 1.85 3.71
CA LEU A 733 -7.39 1.46 5.00
C LEU A 733 -6.54 2.59 5.60
N PHE A 734 -5.74 3.28 4.78
CA PHE A 734 -4.93 4.41 5.27
C PHE A 734 -5.78 5.60 5.69
N ARG A 735 -6.90 5.88 5.02
CA ARG A 735 -7.86 6.88 5.46
C ARG A 735 -8.46 6.53 6.83
N LEU A 736 -8.82 5.26 7.01
CA LEU A 736 -9.31 4.74 8.28
C LEU A 736 -8.26 4.82 9.39
N LEU A 737 -6.99 4.50 9.10
CA LEU A 737 -5.87 4.72 10.03
C LEU A 737 -5.77 6.19 10.44
N GLY A 738 -5.88 7.13 9.48
CA GLY A 738 -5.90 8.57 9.76
C GLY A 738 -7.00 8.96 10.75
N TYR A 739 -8.22 8.44 10.58
CA TYR A 739 -9.33 8.67 11.51
C TYR A 739 -9.04 8.18 12.94
N ARG A 740 -8.46 6.98 13.06
CA ARG A 740 -8.09 6.41 14.36
C ARG A 740 -6.93 7.14 15.02
N PHE A 741 -5.90 7.53 14.24
CA PHE A 741 -4.78 8.32 14.77
C PHE A 741 -5.27 9.68 15.29
N LYS A 742 -6.16 10.34 14.55
CA LYS A 742 -6.81 11.59 14.98
C LYS A 742 -7.58 11.40 16.30
N GLU A 743 -8.39 10.35 16.41
CA GLU A 743 -9.16 10.01 17.61
C GLU A 743 -8.25 9.74 18.80
N TYR A 744 -7.09 9.09 18.59
CA TYR A 744 -6.12 8.77 19.64
C TYR A 744 -5.13 9.89 19.95
N GLY A 745 -5.18 11.00 19.22
CA GLY A 745 -4.29 12.15 19.36
C GLY A 745 -2.88 11.91 18.85
N GLU A 746 -2.69 10.95 17.92
CA GLU A 746 -1.43 10.64 17.24
C GLU A 746 -1.29 11.44 15.95
N TYR A 747 -1.26 12.76 16.06
CA TYR A 747 -1.38 13.69 14.95
C TYR A 747 -0.25 13.62 13.91
N GLU A 748 0.99 13.29 14.31
CA GLU A 748 2.11 13.10 13.38
C GLU A 748 1.88 11.89 12.48
N LEU A 749 1.37 10.77 13.03
CA LEU A 749 1.02 9.58 12.26
C LEU A 749 -0.20 9.86 11.36
N GLU A 750 -1.20 10.58 11.86
CA GLU A 750 -2.33 11.05 11.04
C GLU A 750 -1.84 11.84 9.83
N ALA A 751 -1.00 12.85 10.04
CA ALA A 751 -0.49 13.69 8.97
C ALA A 751 0.29 12.87 7.93
N TYR A 752 1.08 11.90 8.36
CA TYR A 752 1.83 11.03 7.46
C TYR A 752 0.93 10.14 6.61
N VAL A 753 -0.03 9.43 7.22
CA VAL A 753 -0.93 8.55 6.44
C VAL A 753 -1.85 9.35 5.51
N CYS A 754 -2.33 10.54 5.93
CA CYS A 754 -3.10 11.43 5.06
C CYS A 754 -2.26 11.93 3.88
N GLN A 755 -0.96 12.24 4.08
CA GLN A 755 -0.04 12.60 3.00
C GLN A 755 0.14 11.44 2.01
N LYS A 756 0.28 10.20 2.49
CA LYS A 756 0.32 9.02 1.61
C LYS A 756 -0.96 8.89 0.78
N VAL A 757 -2.13 9.09 1.40
CA VAL A 757 -3.41 9.06 0.67
C VAL A 757 -3.45 10.12 -0.43
N VAL A 758 -2.99 11.35 -0.18
CA VAL A 758 -2.87 12.39 -1.23
C VAL A 758 -1.94 11.95 -2.36
N ARG A 759 -0.80 11.31 -2.05
CA ARG A 759 0.14 10.81 -3.07
C ARG A 759 -0.50 9.76 -3.97
N TRP A 760 -1.30 8.86 -3.41
CA TRP A 760 -1.99 7.80 -4.16
C TRP A 760 -3.27 8.30 -4.85
N ARG A 761 -3.92 9.34 -4.28
CA ARG A 761 -5.21 9.88 -4.71
C ARG A 761 -5.14 11.41 -4.96
N PRO A 762 -4.23 11.88 -5.84
CA PRO A 762 -4.02 13.31 -6.05
C PRO A 762 -5.20 14.01 -6.75
N MET A 763 -6.18 13.27 -7.27
CA MET A 763 -7.36 13.81 -7.94
C MET A 763 -8.59 13.88 -7.02
N GLU A 764 -8.46 13.54 -5.74
CA GLU A 764 -9.56 13.54 -4.77
C GLU A 764 -9.50 14.76 -3.83
N PRO A 765 -10.46 15.69 -3.89
CA PRO A 765 -10.51 16.86 -3.00
C PRO A 765 -10.49 16.51 -1.51
N GLN A 766 -11.19 15.44 -1.11
CA GLN A 766 -11.27 15.00 0.29
C GLN A 766 -9.89 14.57 0.83
N SER A 767 -9.03 13.94 0.01
CA SER A 767 -7.68 13.57 0.44
C SER A 767 -6.85 14.78 0.85
N TYR A 768 -6.94 15.88 0.09
CA TYR A 768 -6.27 17.16 0.43
C TYR A 768 -6.87 17.79 1.67
N ARG A 769 -8.22 17.73 1.85
CA ARG A 769 -8.87 18.23 3.06
C ARG A 769 -8.40 17.49 4.30
N ASP A 770 -8.40 16.15 4.28
CA ASP A 770 -7.94 15.32 5.40
C ASP A 770 -6.49 15.67 5.76
N TYR A 771 -5.62 15.79 4.75
CA TYR A 771 -4.22 16.17 4.96
C TYR A 771 -4.06 17.59 5.51
N ALA A 772 -4.82 18.56 5.00
CA ALA A 772 -4.78 19.93 5.50
C ALA A 772 -5.21 20.03 6.97
N LEU A 773 -6.27 19.29 7.37
CA LEU A 773 -6.69 19.23 8.77
C LEU A 773 -5.64 18.59 9.65
N ALA A 774 -5.00 17.51 9.19
CA ALA A 774 -3.89 16.86 9.89
C ALA A 774 -2.66 17.79 10.04
N LEU A 775 -2.29 18.52 8.98
CA LEU A 775 -1.26 19.58 9.06
C LEU A 775 -1.59 20.63 10.11
N SER A 776 -2.87 21.01 10.18
CA SER A 776 -3.35 21.95 11.22
C SER A 776 -3.18 21.36 12.62
N ASP A 777 -3.46 20.06 12.82
CA ASP A 777 -3.36 19.41 14.13
C ASP A 777 -1.92 19.28 14.60
N ILE A 778 -0.93 19.13 13.70
CA ILE A 778 0.53 19.18 14.04
C ILE A 778 1.11 20.59 14.09
N GLY A 779 0.28 21.64 14.02
CA GLY A 779 0.72 23.04 14.15
C GLY A 779 1.21 23.71 12.86
N LYS A 780 1.25 23.04 11.72
CA LYS A 780 1.62 23.59 10.40
C LYS A 780 0.47 24.37 9.77
N LYS A 781 -0.05 25.38 10.52
CA LYS A 781 -1.29 26.08 10.19
C LYS A 781 -1.26 26.83 8.85
N GLN A 782 -0.12 27.42 8.46
CA GLN A 782 -0.02 28.15 7.19
C GLN A 782 -0.05 27.19 5.99
N GLU A 783 0.66 26.07 6.08
CA GLU A 783 0.64 25.02 5.06
C GLU A 783 -0.76 24.39 4.93
N ALA A 784 -1.43 24.15 6.07
CA ALA A 784 -2.80 23.67 6.11
C ALA A 784 -3.76 24.61 5.39
N LEU A 785 -3.66 25.93 5.64
CA LEU A 785 -4.48 26.96 4.99
C LEU A 785 -4.27 26.96 3.46
N GLN A 786 -3.01 26.90 3.02
CA GLN A 786 -2.66 26.87 1.60
C GLN A 786 -3.17 25.59 0.93
N THR A 787 -3.08 24.46 1.61
CA THR A 787 -3.59 23.16 1.11
C THR A 787 -5.12 23.21 0.97
N LEU A 788 -5.87 23.73 1.96
CA LEU A 788 -7.32 23.91 1.83
C LEU A 788 -7.69 24.85 0.68
N TYR A 789 -7.00 25.98 0.56
CA TYR A 789 -7.29 26.94 -0.52
C TYR A 789 -6.97 26.35 -1.90
N SER A 790 -5.92 25.52 -2.01
CA SER A 790 -5.54 24.87 -3.26
C SER A 790 -6.65 23.96 -3.81
N ILE A 791 -7.49 23.36 -2.96
CA ILE A 791 -8.62 22.53 -3.39
C ILE A 791 -9.57 23.31 -4.29
N LEU A 792 -9.85 24.57 -3.97
CA LEU A 792 -10.78 25.43 -4.72
C LEU A 792 -10.20 25.85 -6.08
N ASN A 793 -8.87 25.84 -6.23
CA ASN A 793 -8.14 26.25 -7.44
C ASN A 793 -7.58 25.06 -8.24
N HIS A 794 -7.68 23.82 -7.73
CA HIS A 794 -7.10 22.65 -8.39
C HIS A 794 -7.97 22.18 -9.56
N SER A 795 -7.30 21.76 -10.65
CA SER A 795 -7.96 21.14 -11.79
C SER A 795 -8.22 19.65 -11.52
N PHE A 796 -9.26 19.33 -10.77
CA PHE A 796 -9.72 17.94 -10.64
C PHE A 796 -10.44 17.50 -11.93
N ALA A 797 -10.38 16.20 -12.24
CA ALA A 797 -11.13 15.67 -13.38
C ALA A 797 -12.63 15.95 -13.23
N THR A 798 -13.30 16.27 -14.34
CA THR A 798 -14.70 16.74 -14.39
C THR A 798 -15.67 15.89 -13.57
N ASN A 799 -15.57 14.56 -13.69
CA ASN A 799 -16.48 13.64 -13.01
C ASN A 799 -16.29 13.66 -11.48
N ILE A 800 -15.05 13.81 -11.00
CA ILE A 800 -14.75 13.94 -9.56
C ILE A 800 -15.28 15.26 -9.03
N SER A 801 -15.09 16.35 -9.75
CA SER A 801 -15.63 17.65 -9.38
C SER A 801 -17.16 17.63 -9.23
N MET A 802 -17.88 16.91 -10.10
CA MET A 802 -19.33 16.75 -9.98
C MET A 802 -19.75 15.90 -8.79
N ARG A 803 -19.00 14.81 -8.49
CA ARG A 803 -19.27 13.92 -7.35
C ARG A 803 -18.98 14.57 -5.99
N SER A 804 -18.02 15.50 -5.95
CA SER A 804 -17.65 16.24 -4.75
C SER A 804 -18.33 17.62 -4.66
N SER A 805 -19.37 17.85 -5.46
CA SER A 805 -20.11 19.12 -5.45
C SER A 805 -20.74 19.34 -4.09
N GLY A 806 -20.37 20.45 -3.42
CA GLY A 806 -20.77 20.73 -2.05
C GLY A 806 -19.63 20.73 -1.04
N ILE A 807 -18.47 20.12 -1.39
CA ILE A 807 -17.28 20.18 -0.53
C ILE A 807 -16.79 21.63 -0.34
N GLU A 808 -17.05 22.52 -1.30
CA GLU A 808 -16.67 23.91 -1.27
C GLU A 808 -17.19 24.60 0.00
N GLU A 809 -18.43 24.29 0.44
CA GLU A 809 -19.02 24.83 1.66
C GLU A 809 -18.20 24.47 2.90
N VAL A 810 -17.81 23.20 3.00
CA VAL A 810 -17.01 22.69 4.12
C VAL A 810 -15.60 23.29 4.11
N ILE A 811 -14.95 23.34 2.95
CA ILE A 811 -13.63 23.94 2.79
C ILE A 811 -13.63 25.42 3.19
N ILE A 812 -14.61 26.22 2.74
CA ILE A 812 -14.72 27.63 3.09
C ILE A 812 -14.93 27.80 4.59
N THR A 813 -15.75 26.96 5.20
CA THR A 813 -16.00 26.99 6.65
C THR A 813 -14.71 26.72 7.44
N GLU A 814 -13.93 25.72 7.06
CA GLU A 814 -12.68 25.32 7.73
C GLU A 814 -11.54 26.31 7.48
N LEU A 815 -11.44 26.83 6.24
CA LEU A 815 -10.51 27.90 5.89
C LEU A 815 -10.72 29.13 6.79
N ASN A 816 -11.97 29.57 6.91
CA ASN A 816 -12.31 30.76 7.74
C ASN A 816 -12.06 30.52 9.24
N ARG A 817 -12.30 29.31 9.75
CA ARG A 817 -11.90 28.92 11.13
C ARG A 817 -10.40 29.04 11.34
N MET A 818 -9.59 28.52 10.40
CA MET A 818 -8.13 28.61 10.52
C MET A 818 -7.66 30.07 10.53
N ILE A 819 -8.25 30.93 9.70
CA ILE A 819 -7.93 32.35 9.65
C ILE A 819 -8.33 33.04 10.97
N ALA A 820 -9.55 32.80 11.48
CA ALA A 820 -10.08 33.41 12.69
C ALA A 820 -9.26 33.06 13.96
N LEU A 821 -8.83 31.79 14.08
CA LEU A 821 -8.13 31.32 15.27
C LEU A 821 -6.60 31.55 15.22
N ASN A 822 -6.04 31.93 14.06
CA ASN A 822 -4.60 32.04 13.88
C ASN A 822 -4.24 33.28 13.06
N LYS A 823 -3.06 33.85 13.33
CA LYS A 823 -2.53 34.99 12.54
C LYS A 823 -1.82 34.46 11.28
N LEU A 824 -2.58 34.13 10.23
CA LEU A 824 -2.07 33.54 9.01
C LEU A 824 -1.95 34.57 7.88
N ASN A 825 -1.04 34.33 6.93
CA ASN A 825 -0.96 35.10 5.72
C ASN A 825 -2.09 34.71 4.76
N THR A 826 -2.94 35.67 4.39
CA THR A 826 -4.09 35.48 3.49
C THR A 826 -3.96 36.27 2.18
N SER A 827 -2.74 36.78 1.85
CA SER A 827 -2.53 37.65 0.67
C SER A 827 -2.96 37.00 -0.65
N ASP A 828 -2.86 35.67 -0.74
CA ASP A 828 -3.12 34.91 -1.94
C ASP A 828 -4.56 34.37 -2.01
N ILE A 829 -5.37 34.59 -0.95
CA ILE A 829 -6.74 34.12 -0.85
C ILE A 829 -7.70 35.23 -1.30
N ASP A 830 -8.65 34.90 -2.18
CA ASP A 830 -9.68 35.84 -2.60
C ASP A 830 -10.50 36.32 -1.39
N ARG A 831 -10.56 37.64 -1.20
CA ARG A 831 -11.24 38.27 -0.07
C ARG A 831 -12.75 37.95 0.00
N LYS A 832 -13.38 37.57 -1.12
CA LYS A 832 -14.78 37.15 -1.16
C LYS A 832 -15.03 35.81 -0.46
N LEU A 833 -14.02 35.01 -0.26
CA LEU A 833 -14.11 33.76 0.48
C LEU A 833 -13.93 33.94 2.00
N ILE A 834 -13.39 35.09 2.42
CA ILE A 834 -13.01 35.34 3.81
C ILE A 834 -14.13 36.03 4.56
N LYS A 835 -14.68 35.41 5.59
CA LYS A 835 -15.60 35.97 6.57
C LYS A 835 -15.52 35.19 7.87
N GLU A 836 -15.37 35.88 8.98
CA GLU A 836 -15.49 35.30 10.31
C GLU A 836 -16.94 34.89 10.58
N MET A 837 -17.18 33.58 10.82
CA MET A 837 -18.52 32.99 10.99
C MET A 837 -18.54 32.02 12.19
N PRO A 838 -18.39 32.52 13.45
CA PRO A 838 -18.47 31.62 14.61
C PRO A 838 -19.90 31.07 14.75
N VAL A 839 -20.03 29.81 15.09
CA VAL A 839 -21.31 29.14 15.33
C VAL A 839 -21.27 28.34 16.64
N ASP A 840 -22.42 28.19 17.29
CA ASP A 840 -22.51 27.50 18.58
C ASP A 840 -22.32 26.00 18.41
N ILE A 841 -22.80 25.41 17.31
CA ILE A 841 -22.71 24.00 17.02
C ILE A 841 -22.28 23.78 15.58
N ARG A 842 -21.27 22.90 15.38
CA ARG A 842 -20.92 22.31 14.07
C ARG A 842 -20.73 20.80 14.24
N VAL A 843 -21.38 20.02 13.39
CA VAL A 843 -21.18 18.56 13.27
C VAL A 843 -20.72 18.27 11.86
N VAL A 844 -19.64 17.49 11.73
CA VAL A 844 -19.11 17.04 10.43
C VAL A 844 -18.95 15.54 10.44
N ILE A 845 -19.38 14.89 9.38
CA ILE A 845 -19.11 13.47 9.12
C ILE A 845 -18.34 13.30 7.83
N ASN A 846 -17.45 12.34 7.78
CA ASN A 846 -16.81 11.81 6.58
C ASN A 846 -16.58 10.31 6.73
N TRP A 847 -16.40 9.61 5.63
CA TRP A 847 -16.28 8.15 5.60
C TRP A 847 -15.14 7.67 4.73
N ASN A 848 -14.71 6.43 4.94
CA ASN A 848 -13.52 5.88 4.29
C ASN A 848 -13.79 5.18 2.95
N MET A 849 -15.07 4.91 2.61
CA MET A 849 -15.46 4.16 1.41
C MET A 849 -15.95 5.08 0.31
N ASN A 850 -15.47 4.84 -0.92
CA ASN A 850 -16.05 5.41 -2.14
C ASN A 850 -17.36 4.66 -2.48
N ASN A 851 -18.34 5.31 -3.10
CA ASN A 851 -19.64 4.72 -3.47
C ASN A 851 -20.54 4.32 -2.28
N THR A 852 -20.38 4.98 -1.16
CA THR A 852 -21.24 4.85 0.00
C THR A 852 -22.03 6.13 0.19
N ASP A 853 -23.32 6.00 0.38
CA ASP A 853 -24.25 7.11 0.63
C ASP A 853 -24.61 7.15 2.12
N ILE A 854 -24.21 8.23 2.80
CA ILE A 854 -24.40 8.39 4.24
C ILE A 854 -24.91 9.80 4.54
N ASP A 855 -26.19 9.90 4.89
CA ASP A 855 -26.83 11.18 5.21
C ASP A 855 -26.71 11.55 6.69
N LEU A 856 -26.31 12.78 6.96
CA LEU A 856 -26.30 13.36 8.30
C LEU A 856 -27.69 13.89 8.69
N HIS A 857 -28.16 13.53 9.88
CA HIS A 857 -29.39 14.02 10.48
C HIS A 857 -29.09 14.60 11.87
N VAL A 858 -29.45 15.84 12.12
CA VAL A 858 -29.28 16.47 13.42
C VAL A 858 -30.63 16.95 13.94
N LYS A 859 -31.00 16.43 15.12
CA LYS A 859 -32.25 16.77 15.80
C LYS A 859 -31.97 17.75 16.94
N ASP A 860 -32.71 18.85 16.95
CA ASP A 860 -32.62 19.88 17.97
C ASP A 860 -33.49 19.57 19.21
N PRO A 861 -33.38 20.35 20.31
CA PRO A 861 -34.19 20.17 21.52
C PRO A 861 -35.69 20.33 21.33
N ASN A 862 -36.14 21.02 20.28
CA ASN A 862 -37.55 21.17 19.92
C ASN A 862 -38.10 19.99 19.10
N GLY A 863 -37.23 19.06 18.70
CA GLY A 863 -37.61 17.91 17.93
C GLY A 863 -37.55 18.11 16.41
N GLU A 864 -37.12 19.30 15.94
CA GLU A 864 -36.90 19.56 14.51
C GLU A 864 -35.62 18.86 14.03
N VAL A 865 -35.69 18.18 12.86
CA VAL A 865 -34.57 17.44 12.29
C VAL A 865 -34.07 18.12 11.02
N CYS A 866 -32.79 18.48 11.00
CA CYS A 866 -32.11 19.00 9.81
C CYS A 866 -31.42 17.81 9.08
N TYR A 867 -31.71 17.64 7.77
CA TYR A 867 -31.18 16.58 6.92
C TYR A 867 -31.31 16.97 5.43
N TYR A 868 -30.87 16.12 4.50
CA TYR A 868 -30.75 16.44 3.07
C TYR A 868 -32.02 17.02 2.44
N SER A 869 -33.22 16.58 2.80
CA SER A 869 -34.49 17.10 2.28
C SER A 869 -35.12 18.20 3.14
N HIS A 870 -34.63 18.46 4.36
CA HIS A 870 -34.97 19.59 5.22
C HIS A 870 -33.71 20.33 5.65
N ARG A 871 -33.09 21.02 4.69
CA ARG A 871 -31.73 21.57 4.80
C ARG A 871 -31.58 22.77 5.71
N LYS A 872 -32.65 23.41 6.10
CA LYS A 872 -32.66 24.58 6.98
C LYS A 872 -33.77 24.45 8.00
N THR A 873 -33.43 24.62 9.29
CA THR A 873 -34.41 24.61 10.36
C THR A 873 -34.92 26.04 10.66
N GLU A 874 -36.05 26.13 11.34
CA GLU A 874 -36.65 27.44 11.75
C GLU A 874 -35.66 28.26 12.59
N MET A 875 -34.85 27.62 13.42
CA MET A 875 -33.81 28.27 14.25
C MET A 875 -32.50 28.58 13.52
N GLY A 876 -32.45 28.33 12.24
CA GLY A 876 -31.26 28.62 11.41
C GLY A 876 -30.21 27.50 11.38
N GLY A 877 -30.54 26.28 11.80
CA GLY A 877 -29.74 25.09 11.52
C GLY A 877 -29.64 24.93 10.00
N ARG A 878 -28.45 24.55 9.54
CA ARG A 878 -28.16 24.39 8.12
C ARG A 878 -27.30 23.12 7.91
N ILE A 879 -27.66 22.27 6.92
CA ILE A 879 -26.85 21.17 6.45
C ILE A 879 -26.27 21.49 5.08
N SER A 880 -25.04 20.97 4.81
CA SER A 880 -24.36 21.08 3.51
C SER A 880 -25.09 20.35 2.39
N ASN A 881 -24.58 20.41 1.16
CA ASN A 881 -25.09 19.56 0.09
C ASN A 881 -24.88 18.09 0.44
N ASP A 882 -25.85 17.29 0.04
CA ASP A 882 -25.79 15.85 0.06
C ASP A 882 -24.73 15.33 -0.94
N ILE A 883 -23.80 14.50 -0.44
CA ILE A 883 -22.75 13.88 -1.24
C ILE A 883 -23.03 12.36 -1.33
N THR A 884 -23.80 11.99 -2.33
CA THR A 884 -24.26 10.60 -2.57
C THR A 884 -23.18 9.65 -3.07
N THR A 885 -22.00 10.16 -3.46
CA THR A 885 -20.86 9.39 -3.93
C THR A 885 -19.55 10.02 -3.46
N GLY A 886 -18.53 9.22 -3.17
CA GLY A 886 -17.25 9.71 -2.63
C GLY A 886 -17.12 9.44 -1.15
N TYR A 887 -16.39 10.29 -0.44
CA TYR A 887 -16.00 10.11 0.96
C TYR A 887 -16.66 11.14 1.91
N GLY A 888 -17.70 11.82 1.46
CA GLY A 888 -18.24 13.01 2.12
C GLY A 888 -17.39 14.26 1.79
N PRO A 889 -17.30 15.26 2.65
CA PRO A 889 -17.92 15.38 3.96
C PRO A 889 -19.36 15.92 3.91
N GLU A 890 -20.16 15.65 4.96
CA GLU A 890 -21.38 16.39 5.24
C GLU A 890 -21.24 17.17 6.54
N GLN A 891 -21.77 18.37 6.59
CA GLN A 891 -21.74 19.21 7.79
C GLN A 891 -23.09 19.82 8.14
N PHE A 892 -23.35 19.89 9.44
CA PHE A 892 -24.41 20.68 10.03
C PHE A 892 -23.83 21.87 10.80
N MET A 893 -24.47 23.05 10.69
CA MET A 893 -24.10 24.25 11.45
C MET A 893 -25.32 24.91 12.06
N LEU A 894 -25.19 25.42 13.28
CA LEU A 894 -26.22 26.21 13.97
C LEU A 894 -25.57 27.45 14.60
N LYS A 895 -25.99 28.66 14.13
CA LYS A 895 -25.38 29.92 14.56
C LYS A 895 -25.63 30.20 16.04
N LYS A 896 -26.87 30.00 16.52
CA LYS A 896 -27.28 30.20 17.92
C LYS A 896 -28.06 29.00 18.41
N ALA A 897 -27.47 28.26 19.34
CA ALA A 897 -28.11 27.09 19.93
C ALA A 897 -28.95 27.42 21.13
N ILE A 898 -29.99 26.63 21.36
CA ILE A 898 -30.80 26.70 22.59
C ILE A 898 -30.32 25.67 23.58
N PRO A 899 -30.40 25.90 24.91
CA PRO A 899 -30.13 24.89 25.91
C PRO A 899 -31.00 23.65 25.72
N GLY A 900 -30.39 22.49 25.76
CA GLY A 900 -31.13 21.24 25.64
C GLY A 900 -30.30 20.13 25.00
N LYS A 901 -30.98 19.04 24.66
CA LYS A 901 -30.36 17.85 24.08
C LYS A 901 -30.40 17.90 22.55
N TYR A 902 -29.24 17.75 21.95
CA TYR A 902 -29.08 17.55 20.51
C TYR A 902 -28.75 16.08 20.25
N GLU A 903 -29.34 15.50 19.21
CA GLU A 903 -29.15 14.12 18.83
C GLU A 903 -28.65 14.06 17.37
N VAL A 904 -27.58 13.27 17.14
CA VAL A 904 -26.96 13.10 15.80
C VAL A 904 -27.20 11.68 15.32
N PHE A 905 -27.75 11.56 14.12
CA PHE A 905 -27.99 10.28 13.47
C PHE A 905 -27.37 10.29 12.09
N VAL A 906 -27.14 9.13 11.56
CA VAL A 906 -26.82 8.92 10.14
C VAL A 906 -27.81 7.93 9.52
N ASN A 907 -28.18 8.18 8.27
CA ASN A 907 -28.88 7.22 7.46
C ASN A 907 -27.86 6.52 6.55
N TYR A 908 -27.76 5.22 6.65
CA TYR A 908 -26.82 4.42 5.89
C TYR A 908 -27.59 3.48 4.96
N PHE A 909 -27.56 3.76 3.67
CA PHE A 909 -28.27 2.96 2.67
C PHE A 909 -27.62 1.61 2.39
N GLY A 910 -26.38 1.41 2.84
CA GLY A 910 -25.57 0.22 2.66
C GLY A 910 -24.57 0.37 1.50
N ASP A 911 -23.55 -0.48 1.53
CA ASP A 911 -22.60 -0.55 0.44
C ASP A 911 -23.24 -1.23 -0.77
N THR A 912 -23.05 -0.65 -1.94
CA THR A 912 -23.54 -1.24 -3.21
C THR A 912 -22.73 -2.47 -3.60
N GLN A 913 -21.57 -2.66 -3.00
CA GLN A 913 -20.66 -3.79 -3.17
C GLN A 913 -20.16 -4.28 -1.80
N VAL A 914 -20.06 -5.59 -1.60
CA VAL A 914 -19.37 -6.17 -0.45
C VAL A 914 -17.87 -6.06 -0.74
N LYS A 915 -17.17 -5.21 0.01
CA LYS A 915 -15.72 -5.00 -0.15
C LYS A 915 -14.93 -5.75 0.94
N ALA A 916 -13.71 -6.13 0.59
CA ALA A 916 -12.80 -6.85 1.48
C ALA A 916 -12.39 -6.04 2.71
N GLU A 917 -12.43 -4.72 2.64
CA GLU A 917 -12.05 -3.79 3.71
C GLU A 917 -13.02 -3.79 4.90
N GLY A 918 -14.15 -4.44 4.78
CA GLY A 918 -15.17 -4.51 5.84
C GLY A 918 -16.24 -3.40 5.72
N PRO A 919 -17.06 -3.20 6.76
CA PRO A 919 -18.12 -2.19 6.75
C PRO A 919 -17.57 -0.78 6.74
N SER A 920 -18.33 0.15 6.13
CA SER A 920 -18.00 1.57 6.08
C SER A 920 -17.78 2.14 7.48
N THR A 921 -16.70 2.91 7.64
CA THR A 921 -16.39 3.62 8.87
C THR A 921 -16.57 5.11 8.65
N ILE A 922 -17.32 5.75 9.56
CA ILE A 922 -17.45 7.20 9.61
C ILE A 922 -16.54 7.79 10.67
N MET A 923 -15.98 8.95 10.38
CA MET A 923 -15.42 9.86 11.38
C MET A 923 -16.41 10.98 11.63
N VAL A 924 -16.70 11.24 12.88
CA VAL A 924 -17.61 12.30 13.33
C VAL A 924 -16.82 13.31 14.14
N GLU A 925 -16.90 14.57 13.77
CA GLU A 925 -16.34 15.68 14.54
C GLU A 925 -17.47 16.59 15.01
N ILE A 926 -17.57 16.78 16.31
CA ILE A 926 -18.56 17.65 16.93
C ILE A 926 -17.85 18.81 17.60
N PHE A 927 -18.22 20.01 17.19
CA PHE A 927 -17.68 21.24 17.76
C PHE A 927 -18.79 22.01 18.48
N THR A 928 -18.45 22.53 19.65
CA THR A 928 -19.24 23.58 20.32
C THR A 928 -18.43 24.86 20.36
N ASN A 929 -19.07 26.00 20.22
CA ASN A 929 -18.43 27.33 20.06
C ASN A 929 -17.39 27.36 18.91
N TYR A 930 -17.73 26.74 17.78
CA TYR A 930 -16.85 26.62 16.60
C TYR A 930 -16.34 27.97 16.11
N SER A 931 -15.04 28.04 15.80
CA SER A 931 -14.33 29.26 15.42
C SER A 931 -14.29 30.34 16.50
N GLY A 932 -14.69 30.03 17.73
CA GLY A 932 -14.65 30.93 18.88
C GLY A 932 -13.53 30.61 19.86
N ALA A 933 -13.22 31.54 20.78
CA ALA A 933 -12.16 31.39 21.78
C ALA A 933 -12.40 30.24 22.79
N LYS A 934 -13.63 29.72 22.89
CA LYS A 934 -14.02 28.60 23.76
C LYS A 934 -14.40 27.37 22.97
N GLU A 935 -13.84 27.19 21.79
CA GLU A 935 -14.11 26.03 20.96
C GLU A 935 -13.74 24.72 21.67
N VAL A 936 -14.67 23.77 21.69
CA VAL A 936 -14.45 22.39 22.13
C VAL A 936 -14.68 21.48 20.93
N ARG A 937 -13.76 20.56 20.69
CA ARG A 937 -13.81 19.56 19.60
C ARG A 937 -13.80 18.16 20.19
N GLN A 938 -14.70 17.30 19.74
CA GLN A 938 -14.65 15.85 19.97
C GLN A 938 -14.62 15.12 18.64
N VAL A 939 -13.82 14.08 18.59
CA VAL A 939 -13.64 13.21 17.40
C VAL A 939 -13.95 11.78 17.81
N VAL A 940 -14.70 11.08 16.97
CA VAL A 940 -14.95 9.65 17.13
C VAL A 940 -15.04 9.00 15.76
N SER A 941 -14.54 7.76 15.64
CA SER A 941 -14.73 6.93 14.47
C SER A 941 -15.57 5.71 14.79
N LEU A 942 -16.57 5.44 13.94
CA LEU A 942 -17.58 4.40 14.14
C LEU A 942 -17.70 3.57 12.87
N GLN A 943 -17.69 2.23 13.01
CA GLN A 943 -18.03 1.32 11.92
C GLN A 943 -19.55 1.21 11.79
N LEU A 944 -20.08 1.36 10.57
CA LEU A 944 -21.50 1.18 10.28
C LEU A 944 -21.75 -0.27 9.84
N ASP A 945 -22.56 -0.99 10.62
CA ASP A 945 -22.98 -2.36 10.32
C ASP A 945 -24.47 -2.39 9.95
N LYS A 946 -24.89 -3.35 9.13
CA LYS A 946 -26.32 -3.59 8.80
C LYS A 946 -27.15 -3.93 10.03
N ALA A 947 -26.52 -4.48 11.08
CA ALA A 947 -27.17 -4.80 12.35
C ALA A 947 -27.43 -3.57 13.25
N SER A 948 -26.83 -2.41 12.95
CA SER A 948 -26.90 -1.21 13.78
C SER A 948 -28.14 -0.34 13.51
N LYS A 949 -29.04 -0.77 12.63
CA LYS A 949 -30.22 0.02 12.24
C LYS A 949 -31.23 0.09 13.38
N VAL A 950 -31.43 1.29 13.90
CA VAL A 950 -32.55 1.62 14.78
C VAL A 950 -33.79 1.88 13.90
N LYS A 951 -34.99 1.92 14.53
CA LYS A 951 -36.29 2.19 13.91
C LYS A 951 -36.17 3.24 12.77
N ASP A 952 -36.68 2.95 11.61
CA ASP A 952 -36.65 3.78 10.37
C ASP A 952 -35.30 3.87 9.62
N GLY A 953 -34.35 2.96 9.85
CA GLY A 953 -33.08 2.90 9.11
C GLY A 953 -32.00 3.87 9.60
N LEU A 954 -32.29 4.70 10.59
CA LEU A 954 -31.35 5.66 11.17
C LEU A 954 -30.47 4.99 12.25
N VAL A 955 -29.20 5.35 12.27
CA VAL A 955 -28.23 4.96 13.31
C VAL A 955 -27.92 6.19 14.16
N LYS A 956 -28.21 6.12 15.46
CA LYS A 956 -27.81 7.19 16.39
C LYS A 956 -26.31 7.09 16.68
N ILE A 957 -25.55 8.15 16.37
CA ILE A 957 -24.09 8.18 16.48
C ILE A 957 -23.60 9.03 17.64
N ALA A 958 -24.35 10.05 18.03
CA ALA A 958 -23.98 10.91 19.16
C ALA A 958 -25.20 11.60 19.78
N GLU A 959 -25.06 12.03 21.04
CA GLU A 959 -25.92 13.00 21.68
C GLU A 959 -25.11 13.91 22.60
N PHE A 960 -25.53 15.17 22.71
CA PHE A 960 -24.88 16.14 23.56
C PHE A 960 -25.85 17.18 24.07
N LYS A 961 -25.52 17.80 25.20
CA LYS A 961 -26.27 18.95 25.75
C LYS A 961 -25.48 20.23 25.46
N PHE A 962 -26.17 21.23 25.00
CA PHE A 962 -25.64 22.58 24.81
C PHE A 962 -26.23 23.53 25.85
#